data_038951e46c19a607e99a6bff500012b4
#
_entry.id   038951e46c19a607e99a6bff500012b4
#
_cell.length_a   1.000
_cell.length_b   1.000
_cell.length_c   1.000
_cell.angle_alpha   90.00
_cell.angle_beta   90.00
_cell.angle_gamma   90.00
#
_symmetry.space_group_name_H-M   'P 1'
#
loop_
_entity.id
_entity.type
_entity.pdbx_description
1 polymer ?
#
loop_
_entity_poly.entity_id
_entity_poly.type
_entity_poly.pdbx_seq_one_letter_code
_entity_poly.pdbx_strand_id
1 'polypeptide(L)'
;MKIKSLLLTLGLVSIAGIGWYVVNDEGQETAAYVPRSDYNKVETGALGAVEYYESIKANVYTGQIESEDILSMQKALKKVKLPQAKNEDITWESMGPNNVGGRTRAILPLSDSPNSLIAGAVSGGLFKSTNGGVSWNLLEGFDPYLIVSSLAQLGNGAIYCATGHSRESPDGNGRSGFIGRGLYVSNDDGVSWELVSDFEPEPYTLNSNWANIDVIKADPVNPDKLWIGSNLGFYGYIHGSESLEENKLFTLNISNDTVPVTNNIKDVDISQDGQTFIVVSGARVFISDDGGENFTHINCDDCFSGLPSSFGTAEVAISRNNNDIMYLSTVVGNGSAFGFLKGAYASVNGGDTWSLIAPQSNVGGTLSQFAPFYNGATAQGWYDHMLTSIPNDEAEEIILGGIRMWRWELTSATPGITAWEEVNANFTSGPGQPPSPIYVHSDIHTDAWDSQGRLYAGTDGGVYRSENNGGTWTELVQDYITTQFYAIAFNPQGQVLGGTQDNSSLWLNLEGSNPKFATALIGGDGVGCEISQYFPDYMFMSQQRGTIYRTTDRGETVTLMQDLIVPGSESNDFTTDMALHENPNNEQSEIFVEYSPAVDSPWLVYYENDTITPAGDTIIARIPAGSEIQIDADNNDYVLSYTVEEDINFYSYFQRLDPDSNILEFSDIADTAFIQEKPQFMFAAGYSQGTFVTRQPYKTNGVPQFFLVDNQNPSQVTSMEWSPDGDHLYIGYRSGQLVRLSNFNDAWTEEELTVGSADFALERRVIHSGSGAITDIEVDYSQGRNEGASERVAISIGGYQGSGKIRISEVAASVEGIGTFEDVWNVPSEFIGMPAYSVVMDIDNPEILLAGTEYGIWYSGDNGETWSEANNGEMVRVPVFDLRQQKREPWNVSNNGVVYAGTHGRGIYKTNYLLTPTSVEDITDEVPVLNELKVFPNPVTSRASISFDLGTTADIELYIYSIDGRLIEAFQEQRVGAGVDRQIDFDASDYSIGQYIVQLRVGDDWNSAKFVVTR
;
A
#
# COMPACT_ATOMS: atom_id res chain seq x y z
N MET A 1 53.28 -39.53 -30.87
CA MET A 1 51.94 -39.23 -31.37
C MET A 1 50.85 -40.11 -30.72
N LYS A 2 51.17 -41.16 -29.98
CA LYS A 2 50.19 -42.00 -29.26
C LYS A 2 49.92 -41.58 -27.79
N ILE A 3 50.77 -40.77 -27.17
CA ILE A 3 50.60 -40.32 -25.78
C ILE A 3 49.68 -39.11 -25.65
N LYS A 4 49.60 -38.23 -26.67
CA LYS A 4 48.71 -37.10 -26.64
C LYS A 4 47.23 -37.47 -26.86
N SER A 5 46.98 -38.57 -27.54
CA SER A 5 45.59 -39.10 -27.75
C SER A 5 45.04 -39.78 -26.49
N LEU A 6 45.89 -40.36 -25.67
CA LEU A 6 45.49 -41.02 -24.42
C LEU A 6 45.16 -40.02 -23.31
N LEU A 7 45.85 -38.88 -23.25
CA LEU A 7 45.55 -37.81 -22.30
C LEU A 7 44.28 -37.04 -22.62
N LEU A 8 43.95 -36.92 -23.91
CA LEU A 8 42.68 -36.28 -24.32
C LEU A 8 41.45 -37.16 -24.03
N THR A 9 41.64 -38.49 -24.18
CA THR A 9 40.55 -39.44 -23.88
C THR A 9 40.32 -39.58 -22.37
N LEU A 10 41.35 -39.52 -21.56
CA LEU A 10 41.23 -39.51 -20.11
C LEU A 10 40.61 -38.17 -19.58
N GLY A 11 40.94 -37.05 -20.19
CA GLY A 11 40.31 -35.76 -19.86
C GLY A 11 38.83 -35.69 -20.21
N LEU A 12 38.44 -36.25 -21.35
CA LEU A 12 37.01 -36.29 -21.77
C LEU A 12 36.19 -37.27 -20.91
N VAL A 13 36.78 -38.39 -20.48
CA VAL A 13 36.07 -39.30 -19.58
C VAL A 13 35.95 -38.74 -18.17
N SER A 14 36.91 -37.93 -17.71
CA SER A 14 36.82 -37.24 -16.40
C SER A 14 35.76 -36.12 -16.44
N ILE A 15 35.65 -35.38 -17.53
CA ILE A 15 34.63 -34.33 -17.68
C ILE A 15 33.23 -34.97 -17.86
N ALA A 16 33.12 -36.06 -18.60
CA ALA A 16 31.85 -36.77 -18.74
C ALA A 16 31.44 -37.47 -17.43
N GLY A 17 32.39 -37.97 -16.64
CA GLY A 17 32.16 -38.58 -15.33
C GLY A 17 31.70 -37.56 -14.28
N ILE A 18 32.29 -36.37 -14.29
CA ILE A 18 31.86 -35.26 -13.40
C ILE A 18 30.50 -34.74 -13.83
N GLY A 19 30.26 -34.61 -15.14
CA GLY A 19 28.94 -34.22 -15.67
C GLY A 19 27.84 -35.24 -15.37
N TRP A 20 28.19 -36.55 -15.35
CA TRP A 20 27.22 -37.60 -15.04
C TRP A 20 26.97 -37.77 -13.54
N TYR A 21 27.95 -37.44 -12.69
CA TYR A 21 27.76 -37.41 -11.23
C TYR A 21 26.93 -36.24 -10.75
N VAL A 22 27.02 -35.07 -11.45
CA VAL A 22 26.21 -33.89 -11.15
C VAL A 22 24.75 -34.05 -11.62
N VAL A 23 24.50 -34.86 -12.66
CA VAL A 23 23.11 -35.09 -13.19
C VAL A 23 22.34 -36.17 -12.43
N ASN A 24 23.02 -36.99 -11.58
CA ASN A 24 22.35 -38.05 -10.83
C ASN A 24 22.31 -37.85 -9.31
N ASP A 25 22.69 -36.68 -8.84
CA ASP A 25 22.38 -36.27 -7.47
C ASP A 25 21.00 -35.58 -7.48
N GLU A 26 19.96 -36.32 -7.09
CA GLU A 26 18.61 -35.78 -6.87
C GLU A 26 18.56 -34.94 -5.59
N GLY A 27 19.54 -34.09 -5.35
CA GLY A 27 19.49 -32.95 -4.48
C GLY A 27 19.00 -31.76 -5.30
N GLN A 28 17.89 -31.16 -4.95
CA GLN A 28 17.42 -29.89 -5.52
C GLN A 28 18.56 -28.88 -5.50
N GLU A 29 19.21 -28.65 -6.65
CA GLU A 29 20.04 -27.46 -6.81
C GLU A 29 19.11 -26.25 -6.65
N THR A 30 19.23 -25.57 -5.51
CA THR A 30 18.69 -24.22 -5.36
C THR A 30 19.43 -23.35 -6.37
N ALA A 31 18.80 -23.07 -7.50
CA ALA A 31 19.32 -22.07 -8.43
C ALA A 31 19.40 -20.75 -7.65
N ALA A 32 20.61 -20.22 -7.53
CA ALA A 32 20.79 -18.92 -6.89
C ALA A 32 20.04 -17.87 -7.72
N TYR A 33 19.22 -17.05 -7.06
CA TYR A 33 18.58 -15.89 -7.68
C TYR A 33 19.65 -15.02 -8.35
N VAL A 34 19.51 -14.78 -9.64
CA VAL A 34 20.34 -13.85 -10.39
C VAL A 34 19.50 -12.63 -10.71
N PRO A 35 19.75 -11.49 -10.04
CA PRO A 35 19.05 -10.25 -10.38
C PRO A 35 19.27 -9.93 -11.86
N ARG A 36 18.21 -9.54 -12.56
CA ARG A 36 18.32 -9.12 -13.96
C ARG A 36 19.17 -7.84 -14.04
N SER A 37 20.39 -7.93 -14.57
CA SER A 37 21.32 -6.81 -14.72
C SER A 37 21.08 -5.94 -15.97
N ASP A 38 20.17 -6.31 -16.87
CA ASP A 38 20.09 -5.77 -18.24
C ASP A 38 18.80 -4.98 -18.51
N TYR A 39 18.20 -4.39 -17.49
CA TYR A 39 17.00 -3.60 -17.70
C TYR A 39 17.32 -2.17 -18.14
N ASN A 40 16.99 -1.83 -19.40
CA ASN A 40 16.94 -0.43 -19.82
C ASN A 40 15.75 0.23 -19.11
N LYS A 41 16.01 0.94 -18.03
CA LYS A 41 15.01 1.65 -17.25
C LYS A 41 14.32 2.71 -18.11
N VAL A 42 13.08 2.44 -18.47
CA VAL A 42 12.17 3.49 -18.92
C VAL A 42 11.48 4.01 -17.67
N GLU A 43 11.79 5.21 -17.26
CA GLU A 43 11.27 5.82 -16.03
C GLU A 43 9.81 6.27 -16.23
N THR A 44 8.86 5.37 -16.01
CA THR A 44 7.44 5.73 -15.87
C THR A 44 7.00 5.44 -14.43
N GLY A 45 6.11 6.26 -13.85
CA GLY A 45 5.58 6.02 -12.50
C GLY A 45 4.99 4.61 -12.35
N ALA A 46 4.14 4.22 -13.31
CA ALA A 46 3.55 2.88 -13.35
C ALA A 46 4.58 1.74 -13.48
N LEU A 47 5.73 1.97 -14.11
CA LEU A 47 6.81 0.97 -14.17
C LEU A 47 7.49 0.76 -12.82
N GLY A 48 7.59 1.78 -11.99
CA GLY A 48 8.17 1.65 -10.66
C GLY A 48 7.38 0.68 -9.79
N ALA A 49 6.05 0.75 -9.83
CA ALA A 49 5.19 -0.20 -9.14
C ALA A 49 5.38 -1.64 -9.68
N VAL A 50 5.52 -1.82 -10.99
CA VAL A 50 5.83 -3.14 -11.58
C VAL A 50 7.18 -3.68 -11.08
N GLU A 51 8.22 -2.86 -11.02
CA GLU A 51 9.54 -3.23 -10.48
C GLU A 51 9.45 -3.65 -9.00
N TYR A 52 8.62 -2.95 -8.23
CA TYR A 52 8.35 -3.30 -6.83
C TYR A 52 7.67 -4.66 -6.73
N TYR A 53 6.61 -4.92 -7.49
CA TYR A 53 5.95 -6.22 -7.49
C TYR A 53 6.90 -7.35 -7.90
N GLU A 54 7.72 -7.14 -8.92
CA GLU A 54 8.77 -8.11 -9.27
C GLU A 54 9.73 -8.36 -8.10
N SER A 55 10.04 -7.32 -7.31
CA SER A 55 10.96 -7.46 -6.18
C SER A 55 10.46 -8.41 -5.10
N ILE A 56 9.16 -8.42 -4.85
CA ILE A 56 8.52 -9.17 -3.74
C ILE A 56 7.72 -10.39 -4.19
N LYS A 57 7.34 -10.50 -5.48
CA LYS A 57 6.50 -11.59 -6.01
C LYS A 57 7.23 -12.54 -6.95
N ALA A 58 8.36 -12.15 -7.56
CA ALA A 58 9.04 -12.98 -8.53
C ALA A 58 9.35 -14.37 -7.99
N ASN A 59 9.18 -15.38 -8.85
CA ASN A 59 9.59 -16.76 -8.55
C ASN A 59 11.07 -16.79 -8.18
N VAL A 60 11.38 -17.35 -7.04
CA VAL A 60 12.73 -17.33 -6.45
C VAL A 60 13.79 -18.07 -7.26
N TYR A 61 13.38 -18.89 -8.22
CA TYR A 61 14.27 -19.64 -9.12
C TYR A 61 14.47 -18.98 -10.48
N THR A 62 13.42 -18.35 -11.02
CA THR A 62 13.47 -17.73 -12.36
C THR A 62 13.73 -16.22 -12.30
N GLY A 63 13.45 -15.59 -11.17
CA GLY A 63 13.54 -14.14 -10.97
C GLY A 63 12.46 -13.36 -11.74
N GLN A 64 11.37 -14.03 -12.17
CA GLN A 64 10.24 -13.45 -12.89
C GLN A 64 8.93 -13.83 -12.21
N ILE A 65 7.89 -13.03 -12.39
CA ILE A 65 6.54 -13.42 -11.98
C ILE A 65 6.02 -14.42 -13.01
N GLU A 66 5.82 -15.66 -12.57
CA GLU A 66 5.33 -16.73 -13.41
C GLU A 66 3.82 -16.90 -13.25
N SER A 67 3.09 -16.82 -14.33
CA SER A 67 1.62 -16.97 -14.32
C SER A 67 1.17 -18.30 -13.76
N GLU A 68 1.95 -19.35 -14.03
CA GLU A 68 1.64 -20.70 -13.56
C GLU A 68 1.65 -20.78 -12.03
N ASP A 69 2.55 -20.06 -11.36
CA ASP A 69 2.61 -20.00 -9.90
C ASP A 69 1.33 -19.38 -9.33
N ILE A 70 0.94 -18.22 -9.86
CA ILE A 70 -0.26 -17.50 -9.43
C ILE A 70 -1.53 -18.32 -9.66
N LEU A 71 -1.72 -18.79 -10.88
CA LEU A 71 -2.94 -19.54 -11.25
C LEU A 71 -3.03 -20.88 -10.52
N SER A 72 -1.89 -21.56 -10.30
CA SER A 72 -1.85 -22.81 -9.53
C SER A 72 -2.20 -22.57 -8.06
N MET A 73 -1.70 -21.48 -7.46
CA MET A 73 -2.02 -21.10 -6.09
C MET A 73 -3.50 -20.77 -5.93
N GLN A 74 -4.06 -19.96 -6.81
CA GLN A 74 -5.49 -19.63 -6.82
C GLN A 74 -6.37 -20.89 -6.98
N LYS A 75 -5.93 -21.85 -7.79
CA LYS A 75 -6.64 -23.15 -7.93
C LYS A 75 -6.56 -23.98 -6.65
N ALA A 76 -5.42 -23.96 -5.96
CA ALA A 76 -5.25 -24.64 -4.68
C ALA A 76 -6.18 -24.05 -3.61
N LEU A 77 -6.28 -22.73 -3.52
CA LEU A 77 -7.18 -22.04 -2.58
C LEU A 77 -8.66 -22.45 -2.73
N LYS A 78 -9.09 -22.81 -3.95
CA LYS A 78 -10.46 -23.29 -4.21
C LYS A 78 -10.67 -24.77 -3.86
N LYS A 79 -9.62 -25.59 -3.95
CA LYS A 79 -9.72 -27.06 -3.82
C LYS A 79 -9.34 -27.59 -2.45
N VAL A 80 -8.37 -26.98 -1.82
CA VAL A 80 -7.85 -27.41 -0.52
C VAL A 80 -8.73 -26.83 0.58
N LYS A 81 -9.29 -27.69 1.40
CA LYS A 81 -9.93 -27.23 2.65
C LYS A 81 -8.81 -26.89 3.62
N LEU A 82 -8.55 -25.63 3.75
CA LEU A 82 -7.62 -25.12 4.73
C LEU A 82 -8.12 -25.39 6.15
N PRO A 83 -7.25 -25.76 7.09
CA PRO A 83 -7.60 -25.71 8.50
C PRO A 83 -8.03 -24.27 8.81
N GLN A 84 -9.22 -24.10 9.33
CA GLN A 84 -9.55 -22.82 9.96
C GLN A 84 -8.81 -22.77 11.29
N ALA A 85 -8.35 -21.58 11.66
CA ALA A 85 -7.75 -21.38 12.97
C ALA A 85 -8.67 -22.00 14.02
N LYS A 86 -8.11 -22.76 14.96
CA LYS A 86 -8.89 -23.36 16.05
C LYS A 86 -9.60 -22.30 16.90
N ASN A 87 -9.25 -21.04 16.72
CA ASN A 87 -9.84 -19.88 17.30
C ASN A 87 -10.75 -19.19 16.27
N GLU A 88 -12.04 -19.42 16.39
CA GLU A 88 -13.09 -18.64 15.71
C GLU A 88 -13.08 -17.15 16.13
N ASP A 89 -12.14 -16.75 16.99
CA ASP A 89 -12.14 -15.46 17.67
C ASP A 89 -11.28 -14.39 17.00
N ILE A 90 -10.35 -14.74 16.08
CA ILE A 90 -9.63 -13.72 15.29
C ILE A 90 -10.61 -13.10 14.31
N THR A 91 -11.06 -11.89 14.61
CA THR A 91 -11.94 -11.13 13.72
C THR A 91 -11.29 -9.82 13.36
N TRP A 92 -11.31 -9.50 12.08
CA TRP A 92 -10.79 -8.26 11.54
C TRP A 92 -11.90 -7.25 11.32
N GLU A 93 -11.65 -6.02 11.74
CA GLU A 93 -12.52 -4.86 11.53
C GLU A 93 -11.88 -3.95 10.48
N SER A 94 -12.63 -3.57 9.45
CA SER A 94 -12.17 -2.60 8.46
C SER A 94 -12.10 -1.19 9.04
N MET A 95 -10.95 -0.55 8.88
CA MET A 95 -10.73 0.85 9.26
C MET A 95 -10.94 1.83 8.09
N GLY A 96 -11.17 1.34 6.88
CA GLY A 96 -11.24 2.16 5.68
C GLY A 96 -9.88 2.29 4.96
N PRO A 97 -9.62 3.40 4.26
CA PRO A 97 -10.46 4.60 4.14
C PRO A 97 -11.74 4.37 3.34
N ASN A 98 -12.79 5.13 3.66
CA ASN A 98 -14.06 5.03 2.93
C ASN A 98 -14.33 6.21 1.99
N ASN A 99 -13.37 7.10 1.86
CA ASN A 99 -13.43 8.29 1.01
C ASN A 99 -12.27 8.35 -0.02
N VAL A 100 -11.51 7.28 -0.14
CA VAL A 100 -10.43 7.15 -1.13
C VAL A 100 -10.60 5.81 -1.81
N GLY A 101 -10.78 5.83 -3.13
CA GLY A 101 -10.85 4.64 -3.95
C GLY A 101 -9.47 4.15 -4.37
N GLY A 102 -9.45 3.14 -5.22
CA GLY A 102 -8.27 2.62 -5.90
C GLY A 102 -8.58 2.31 -7.35
N ARG A 103 -7.62 1.72 -8.05
CA ARG A 103 -7.68 1.47 -9.49
C ARG A 103 -8.95 0.75 -9.93
N THR A 104 -9.74 1.43 -10.76
CA THR A 104 -11.04 0.99 -11.27
C THR A 104 -10.99 0.87 -12.79
N ARG A 105 -11.13 -0.36 -13.32
CA ARG A 105 -11.08 -0.62 -14.78
C ARG A 105 -12.41 -0.98 -15.41
N ALA A 106 -13.45 -1.21 -14.62
CA ALA A 106 -14.75 -1.53 -15.17
C ALA A 106 -15.86 -0.85 -14.39
N ILE A 107 -16.80 -0.25 -15.11
CA ILE A 107 -18.02 0.35 -14.57
C ILE A 107 -19.18 -0.12 -15.42
N LEU A 108 -20.23 -0.63 -14.80
CA LEU A 108 -21.43 -1.09 -15.48
C LEU A 108 -22.68 -0.45 -14.85
N PRO A 109 -23.28 0.55 -15.49
CA PRO A 109 -24.64 0.98 -15.16
C PRO A 109 -25.62 -0.12 -15.54
N LEU A 110 -26.49 -0.54 -14.60
CA LEU A 110 -27.45 -1.61 -14.84
C LEU A 110 -28.68 -1.08 -15.58
N SER A 111 -29.12 -1.81 -16.61
CA SER A 111 -30.21 -1.38 -17.51
C SER A 111 -31.55 -1.26 -16.80
N ASP A 112 -31.82 -2.11 -15.80
CA ASP A 112 -33.11 -2.20 -15.14
C ASP A 112 -33.32 -1.19 -14.02
N SER A 113 -32.25 -0.48 -13.61
CA SER A 113 -32.29 0.50 -12.53
C SER A 113 -31.33 1.64 -12.79
N PRO A 114 -31.81 2.84 -13.11
CA PRO A 114 -30.96 3.94 -13.55
C PRO A 114 -29.96 4.47 -12.47
N ASN A 115 -30.10 4.02 -11.24
CA ASN A 115 -29.16 4.36 -10.14
C ASN A 115 -28.36 3.15 -9.63
N SER A 116 -28.47 2.01 -10.29
CA SER A 116 -27.71 0.83 -9.93
C SER A 116 -26.48 0.70 -10.81
N LEU A 117 -25.33 0.52 -10.18
CA LEU A 117 -24.02 0.44 -10.82
C LEU A 117 -23.25 -0.73 -10.22
N ILE A 118 -22.45 -1.40 -11.03
CA ILE A 118 -21.38 -2.29 -10.57
C ILE A 118 -20.04 -1.68 -11.00
N ALA A 119 -19.07 -1.60 -10.08
CA ALA A 119 -17.71 -1.19 -10.38
C ALA A 119 -16.74 -2.31 -10.01
N GLY A 120 -15.73 -2.53 -10.85
CA GLY A 120 -14.70 -3.53 -10.69
C GLY A 120 -13.33 -2.91 -10.50
N ALA A 121 -12.68 -3.27 -9.40
CA ALA A 121 -11.30 -2.85 -9.09
C ALA A 121 -10.28 -3.85 -9.64
N VAL A 122 -9.06 -3.39 -9.85
CA VAL A 122 -7.91 -4.24 -10.21
C VAL A 122 -7.53 -5.17 -9.05
N SER A 123 -7.76 -4.72 -7.82
CA SER A 123 -7.70 -5.55 -6.61
C SER A 123 -8.82 -5.10 -5.68
N GLY A 124 -9.36 -6.02 -4.89
CA GLY A 124 -10.46 -5.72 -3.97
C GLY A 124 -11.85 -6.19 -4.42
N GLY A 125 -12.02 -6.64 -5.66
CA GLY A 125 -13.24 -7.28 -6.14
C GLY A 125 -14.26 -6.36 -6.80
N LEU A 126 -15.53 -6.74 -6.70
CA LEU A 126 -16.68 -6.04 -7.29
C LEU A 126 -17.48 -5.30 -6.21
N PHE A 127 -17.94 -4.12 -6.55
CA PHE A 127 -18.79 -3.31 -5.68
C PHE A 127 -20.07 -2.92 -6.41
N LYS A 128 -21.19 -2.89 -5.67
CA LYS A 128 -22.50 -2.43 -6.18
C LYS A 128 -22.98 -1.21 -5.46
N SER A 129 -23.41 -0.22 -6.22
CA SER A 129 -24.19 0.93 -5.74
C SER A 129 -25.63 0.82 -6.21
N THR A 130 -26.59 1.22 -5.37
CA THR A 130 -28.03 1.32 -5.72
C THR A 130 -28.52 2.76 -5.66
N ASN A 131 -27.63 3.72 -5.45
CA ASN A 131 -27.95 5.13 -5.28
C ASN A 131 -27.13 6.05 -6.21
N GLY A 132 -26.73 5.54 -7.37
CA GLY A 132 -26.03 6.32 -8.39
C GLY A 132 -24.55 6.56 -8.06
N GLY A 133 -23.91 5.67 -7.30
CA GLY A 133 -22.53 5.76 -6.90
C GLY A 133 -22.30 6.56 -5.61
N VAL A 134 -23.36 7.07 -4.96
CA VAL A 134 -23.21 7.86 -3.71
C VAL A 134 -22.60 7.04 -2.59
N SER A 135 -22.89 5.73 -2.55
CA SER A 135 -22.20 4.78 -1.68
C SER A 135 -22.16 3.38 -2.32
N TRP A 136 -21.23 2.57 -1.88
CA TRP A 136 -20.95 1.26 -2.44
C TRP A 136 -20.98 0.15 -1.38
N ASN A 137 -21.34 -1.04 -1.82
CA ASN A 137 -21.26 -2.26 -1.02
C ASN A 137 -20.44 -3.30 -1.79
N LEU A 138 -19.57 -4.00 -1.09
CA LEU A 138 -18.85 -5.15 -1.66
C LEU A 138 -19.85 -6.22 -2.11
N LEU A 139 -19.65 -6.76 -3.29
CA LEU A 139 -20.37 -7.95 -3.75
C LEU A 139 -19.67 -9.20 -3.20
N GLU A 140 -20.35 -9.87 -2.29
CA GLU A 140 -19.94 -11.18 -1.80
C GLU A 140 -20.06 -12.23 -2.90
N GLY A 141 -19.29 -13.32 -2.81
CA GLY A 141 -19.33 -14.41 -3.78
C GLY A 141 -18.50 -14.22 -5.05
N PHE A 142 -17.78 -13.10 -5.17
CA PHE A 142 -16.73 -12.89 -6.17
C PHE A 142 -15.38 -12.86 -5.50
N ASP A 143 -14.38 -13.57 -6.04
CA ASP A 143 -13.04 -13.62 -5.44
C ASP A 143 -12.36 -12.24 -5.53
N PRO A 144 -12.08 -11.55 -4.41
CA PRO A 144 -11.59 -10.16 -4.43
C PRO A 144 -10.15 -10.01 -4.94
N TYR A 145 -9.38 -11.09 -5.03
CA TYR A 145 -8.03 -11.09 -5.62
C TYR A 145 -8.04 -11.20 -7.15
N LEU A 146 -9.23 -11.31 -7.77
CA LEU A 146 -9.33 -11.33 -9.21
C LEU A 146 -9.35 -9.91 -9.78
N ILE A 147 -8.61 -9.72 -10.86
CA ILE A 147 -8.56 -8.46 -11.59
C ILE A 147 -9.78 -8.36 -12.47
N VAL A 148 -10.63 -7.41 -12.18
CA VAL A 148 -11.75 -7.08 -13.06
C VAL A 148 -11.24 -6.21 -14.20
N SER A 149 -11.42 -6.68 -15.44
CA SER A 149 -11.02 -5.97 -16.65
C SER A 149 -12.19 -5.33 -17.38
N SER A 150 -13.34 -5.99 -17.43
CA SER A 150 -14.53 -5.50 -18.16
C SER A 150 -15.81 -6.10 -17.61
N LEU A 151 -16.91 -5.36 -17.69
CA LEU A 151 -18.24 -5.76 -17.26
C LEU A 151 -19.26 -5.57 -18.39
N ALA A 152 -20.22 -6.48 -18.53
CA ALA A 152 -21.32 -6.33 -19.49
C ALA A 152 -22.61 -6.96 -18.95
N GLN A 153 -23.76 -6.31 -19.16
CA GLN A 153 -25.07 -6.86 -18.89
C GLN A 153 -25.76 -7.18 -20.22
N LEU A 154 -26.17 -8.42 -20.41
CA LEU A 154 -26.93 -8.86 -21.58
C LEU A 154 -28.39 -8.37 -21.52
N GLY A 155 -29.05 -8.35 -22.67
CA GLY A 155 -30.46 -7.98 -22.76
C GLY A 155 -31.41 -8.91 -22.00
N ASN A 156 -30.99 -10.14 -21.69
CA ASN A 156 -31.71 -11.11 -20.84
C ASN A 156 -31.51 -10.88 -19.34
N GLY A 157 -30.66 -9.93 -18.95
CA GLY A 157 -30.34 -9.57 -17.56
C GLY A 157 -29.07 -10.23 -16.99
N ALA A 158 -28.48 -11.24 -17.63
CA ALA A 158 -27.26 -11.87 -17.17
C ALA A 158 -26.10 -10.87 -17.18
N ILE A 159 -25.30 -10.85 -16.10
CA ILE A 159 -24.15 -9.97 -15.96
C ILE A 159 -22.87 -10.77 -16.09
N TYR A 160 -21.97 -10.33 -16.96
CA TYR A 160 -20.68 -10.95 -17.17
C TYR A 160 -19.55 -10.08 -16.60
N CYS A 161 -18.56 -10.72 -16.02
CA CYS A 161 -17.33 -10.12 -15.53
C CYS A 161 -16.13 -10.82 -16.18
N ALA A 162 -15.36 -10.07 -16.92
CA ALA A 162 -14.09 -10.51 -17.49
C ALA A 162 -12.94 -10.19 -16.53
N THR A 163 -11.90 -11.04 -16.56
CA THR A 163 -10.75 -10.90 -15.69
C THR A 163 -9.44 -10.96 -16.47
N GLY A 164 -8.41 -10.27 -15.93
CA GLY A 164 -7.09 -10.14 -16.53
C GLY A 164 -7.04 -9.06 -17.61
N HIS A 165 -6.03 -8.21 -17.57
CA HIS A 165 -5.90 -7.11 -18.49
C HIS A 165 -4.47 -6.97 -19.01
N SER A 166 -4.30 -6.94 -20.34
CA SER A 166 -2.99 -6.90 -20.98
C SER A 166 -2.22 -5.60 -20.79
N ARG A 167 -2.87 -4.53 -20.30
CA ARG A 167 -2.24 -3.23 -20.00
C ARG A 167 -1.70 -3.12 -18.58
N GLU A 168 -1.86 -4.14 -17.75
CA GLU A 168 -1.24 -4.16 -16.40
C GLU A 168 0.27 -4.41 -16.46
N SER A 169 0.83 -4.64 -17.66
CA SER A 169 2.26 -4.75 -17.89
C SER A 169 2.62 -4.16 -19.26
N PRO A 170 3.64 -3.32 -19.35
CA PRO A 170 4.01 -2.63 -20.62
C PRO A 170 4.38 -3.57 -21.75
N ASP A 171 4.85 -4.76 -21.45
CA ASP A 171 5.21 -5.80 -22.40
C ASP A 171 4.14 -6.88 -22.59
N GLY A 172 3.02 -6.79 -21.88
CA GLY A 172 1.94 -7.77 -21.90
C GLY A 172 2.31 -9.12 -21.30
N ASN A 173 3.43 -9.22 -20.57
CA ASN A 173 3.96 -10.47 -20.03
C ASN A 173 3.56 -10.75 -18.56
N GLY A 174 2.61 -9.99 -18.00
CA GLY A 174 2.08 -10.21 -16.64
C GLY A 174 3.09 -9.96 -15.52
N ARG A 175 4.07 -9.11 -15.76
CA ARG A 175 5.15 -8.79 -14.81
C ARG A 175 4.68 -8.15 -13.50
N SER A 176 3.48 -7.58 -13.49
CA SER A 176 2.83 -7.06 -12.29
C SER A 176 2.21 -8.15 -11.41
N GLY A 177 2.04 -9.36 -11.95
CA GLY A 177 1.31 -10.45 -11.28
C GLY A 177 -0.20 -10.36 -11.38
N PHE A 178 -0.72 -9.39 -12.11
CA PHE A 178 -2.15 -9.18 -12.29
C PHE A 178 -2.70 -10.01 -13.46
N ILE A 179 -3.03 -11.28 -13.20
CA ILE A 179 -3.44 -12.27 -14.21
C ILE A 179 -4.89 -12.68 -13.99
N GLY A 180 -5.65 -12.78 -15.09
CA GLY A 180 -7.05 -13.18 -15.05
C GLY A 180 -7.28 -14.68 -14.90
N ARG A 181 -8.51 -15.02 -14.54
CA ARG A 181 -9.04 -16.37 -14.39
C ARG A 181 -10.19 -16.66 -15.34
N GLY A 182 -10.28 -15.95 -16.45
CA GLY A 182 -11.33 -16.16 -17.44
C GLY A 182 -12.57 -15.29 -17.23
N LEU A 183 -13.72 -15.83 -17.58
CA LEU A 183 -15.00 -15.13 -17.62
C LEU A 183 -15.96 -15.68 -16.56
N TYR A 184 -16.57 -14.76 -15.81
CA TYR A 184 -17.58 -15.07 -14.79
C TYR A 184 -18.96 -14.57 -15.20
N VAL A 185 -19.99 -15.24 -14.74
CA VAL A 185 -21.39 -14.84 -14.98
C VAL A 185 -22.17 -14.80 -13.67
N SER A 186 -23.03 -13.81 -13.55
CA SER A 186 -24.09 -13.73 -12.55
C SER A 186 -25.47 -13.73 -13.24
N ASN A 187 -26.37 -14.56 -12.73
CA ASN A 187 -27.76 -14.65 -13.18
C ASN A 187 -28.76 -14.11 -12.15
N ASP A 188 -28.26 -13.46 -11.10
CA ASP A 188 -29.03 -13.00 -9.94
C ASP A 188 -28.67 -11.58 -9.52
N ASP A 189 -28.43 -10.72 -10.51
CA ASP A 189 -28.13 -9.30 -10.33
C ASP A 189 -26.85 -9.02 -9.51
N GLY A 190 -25.83 -9.88 -9.66
CA GLY A 190 -24.51 -9.76 -9.05
C GLY A 190 -24.41 -10.37 -7.65
N VAL A 191 -25.42 -11.05 -7.14
CA VAL A 191 -25.39 -11.66 -5.80
C VAL A 191 -24.47 -12.87 -5.74
N SER A 192 -24.48 -13.70 -6.79
CA SER A 192 -23.55 -14.82 -6.92
C SER A 192 -22.87 -14.84 -8.29
N TRP A 193 -21.67 -15.39 -8.33
CA TRP A 193 -20.83 -15.44 -9.52
C TRP A 193 -20.29 -16.84 -9.77
N GLU A 194 -20.39 -17.29 -11.02
CA GLU A 194 -19.89 -18.59 -11.45
C GLU A 194 -18.87 -18.40 -12.58
N LEU A 195 -17.76 -19.15 -12.51
CA LEU A 195 -16.79 -19.22 -13.61
C LEU A 195 -17.42 -19.99 -14.77
N VAL A 196 -17.45 -19.40 -15.94
CA VAL A 196 -17.88 -20.09 -17.16
C VAL A 196 -16.77 -21.07 -17.56
N SER A 197 -17.01 -22.37 -17.44
CA SER A 197 -15.99 -23.43 -17.52
C SER A 197 -15.15 -23.42 -18.79
N ASP A 198 -15.72 -23.02 -19.92
CA ASP A 198 -15.04 -22.98 -21.21
C ASP A 198 -14.00 -21.84 -21.31
N PHE A 199 -14.03 -20.90 -20.37
CA PHE A 199 -13.13 -19.77 -20.28
C PHE A 199 -12.13 -19.87 -19.12
N GLU A 200 -12.05 -21.00 -18.43
CA GLU A 200 -10.97 -21.23 -17.45
C GLU A 200 -9.64 -21.40 -18.19
N PRO A 201 -8.59 -20.62 -17.86
CA PRO A 201 -7.28 -20.76 -18.48
C PRO A 201 -6.68 -22.15 -18.21
N GLU A 202 -6.35 -22.90 -19.26
CA GLU A 202 -5.67 -24.20 -19.17
C GLU A 202 -4.74 -24.41 -20.39
N PRO A 203 -3.44 -24.67 -20.23
CA PRO A 203 -2.68 -24.71 -18.98
C PRO A 203 -2.57 -23.31 -18.35
N TYR A 204 -2.27 -23.22 -17.05
CA TYR A 204 -2.15 -21.96 -16.33
C TYR A 204 -0.86 -21.20 -16.70
N THR A 205 -0.80 -20.64 -17.89
CA THR A 205 0.29 -19.79 -18.38
C THR A 205 -0.26 -18.51 -19.01
N LEU A 206 0.51 -17.47 -19.11
CA LEU A 206 0.11 -16.22 -19.80
C LEU A 206 -0.32 -16.41 -21.25
N ASN A 207 0.23 -17.41 -21.89
CA ASN A 207 -0.12 -17.77 -23.27
C ASN A 207 -1.35 -18.64 -23.34
N SER A 208 -1.96 -18.96 -22.17
CA SER A 208 -3.19 -19.74 -22.14
C SER A 208 -4.33 -18.93 -22.71
N ASN A 209 -5.26 -19.65 -23.24
CA ASN A 209 -6.54 -19.12 -23.60
C ASN A 209 -7.19 -18.48 -22.37
N TRP A 210 -7.74 -17.29 -22.55
CA TRP A 210 -8.54 -16.60 -21.54
C TRP A 210 -7.79 -16.11 -20.28
N ALA A 211 -6.46 -16.14 -20.28
CA ALA A 211 -5.67 -15.55 -19.20
C ALA A 211 -5.81 -14.01 -19.12
N ASN A 212 -6.14 -13.39 -20.26
CA ASN A 212 -6.50 -11.98 -20.36
C ASN A 212 -7.73 -11.84 -21.25
N ILE A 213 -8.81 -11.32 -20.70
CA ILE A 213 -10.00 -10.89 -21.44
C ILE A 213 -10.12 -9.38 -21.23
N ASP A 214 -9.55 -8.61 -22.16
CA ASP A 214 -9.40 -7.15 -21.98
C ASP A 214 -10.76 -6.43 -22.09
N VAL A 215 -11.66 -6.90 -22.93
CA VAL A 215 -12.95 -6.25 -23.19
C VAL A 215 -14.07 -7.24 -23.45
N ILE A 216 -15.24 -6.98 -22.89
CA ILE A 216 -16.50 -7.67 -23.25
C ILE A 216 -17.59 -6.64 -23.55
N LYS A 217 -18.43 -6.93 -24.52
CA LYS A 217 -19.57 -6.07 -24.90
C LYS A 217 -20.83 -6.94 -25.09
N ALA A 218 -21.95 -6.50 -24.55
CA ALA A 218 -23.24 -7.09 -24.88
C ALA A 218 -23.63 -6.76 -26.33
N ASP A 219 -24.18 -7.71 -27.04
CA ASP A 219 -24.73 -7.44 -28.35
C ASP A 219 -26.01 -6.58 -28.20
N PRO A 220 -26.10 -5.42 -28.86
CA PRO A 220 -27.21 -4.50 -28.67
C PRO A 220 -28.55 -5.02 -29.27
N VAL A 221 -28.50 -6.03 -30.13
CA VAL A 221 -29.66 -6.59 -30.85
C VAL A 221 -30.01 -7.98 -30.35
N ASN A 222 -29.00 -8.84 -30.13
CA ASN A 222 -29.22 -10.17 -29.62
C ASN A 222 -29.08 -10.21 -28.09
N PRO A 223 -30.21 -10.36 -27.34
CA PRO A 223 -30.17 -10.25 -25.88
C PRO A 223 -29.38 -11.36 -25.18
N ASP A 224 -29.03 -12.42 -25.89
CA ASP A 224 -28.30 -13.56 -25.35
C ASP A 224 -26.84 -13.61 -25.81
N LYS A 225 -26.37 -12.64 -26.60
CA LYS A 225 -25.03 -12.67 -27.18
C LYS A 225 -24.06 -11.73 -26.46
N LEU A 226 -22.90 -12.26 -26.12
CA LEU A 226 -21.73 -11.54 -25.61
C LEU A 226 -20.62 -11.55 -26.65
N TRP A 227 -20.00 -10.42 -26.89
CA TRP A 227 -18.79 -10.29 -27.65
C TRP A 227 -17.58 -10.24 -26.70
N ILE A 228 -16.52 -10.99 -27.03
CA ILE A 228 -15.37 -11.22 -26.16
C ILE A 228 -14.08 -10.90 -26.91
N GLY A 229 -13.33 -9.91 -26.41
CA GLY A 229 -11.98 -9.62 -26.83
C GLY A 229 -10.94 -10.12 -25.83
N SER A 230 -10.10 -11.06 -26.25
CA SER A 230 -9.13 -11.73 -25.39
C SER A 230 -7.71 -11.71 -25.99
N ASN A 231 -6.76 -12.30 -25.28
CA ASN A 231 -5.40 -12.52 -25.78
C ASN A 231 -5.32 -13.44 -27.03
N LEU A 232 -6.40 -14.08 -27.41
CA LEU A 232 -6.46 -15.02 -28.54
C LEU A 232 -7.20 -14.48 -29.75
N GLY A 233 -7.92 -13.38 -29.63
CA GLY A 233 -8.73 -12.85 -30.72
C GLY A 233 -10.11 -12.39 -30.26
N PHE A 234 -11.02 -12.23 -31.19
CA PHE A 234 -12.36 -11.69 -31.01
C PHE A 234 -13.43 -12.74 -31.31
N TYR A 235 -14.37 -12.95 -30.39
CA TYR A 235 -15.32 -14.06 -30.39
C TYR A 235 -16.75 -13.60 -30.06
N GLY A 236 -17.75 -14.29 -30.60
CA GLY A 236 -19.12 -14.25 -30.10
C GLY A 236 -19.38 -15.42 -29.16
N TYR A 237 -20.14 -15.19 -28.09
CA TYR A 237 -20.58 -16.21 -27.15
C TYR A 237 -22.10 -16.11 -26.90
N ILE A 238 -22.81 -17.22 -26.96
CA ILE A 238 -24.24 -17.24 -26.73
C ILE A 238 -24.55 -17.81 -25.34
N HIS A 239 -25.10 -16.97 -24.47
CA HIS A 239 -25.52 -17.33 -23.12
C HIS A 239 -26.55 -18.49 -23.14
N GLY A 240 -26.37 -19.45 -22.26
CA GLY A 240 -27.26 -20.58 -22.10
C GLY A 240 -27.18 -21.69 -23.17
N SER A 241 -26.51 -21.44 -24.31
CA SER A 241 -26.21 -22.49 -25.30
C SER A 241 -24.80 -23.06 -25.17
N GLU A 242 -23.97 -22.44 -24.31
CA GLU A 242 -22.54 -22.75 -24.13
C GLU A 242 -21.79 -22.81 -25.49
N SER A 243 -22.21 -21.99 -26.44
CA SER A 243 -21.64 -21.97 -27.79
C SER A 243 -20.72 -20.79 -27.98
N LEU A 244 -19.42 -21.07 -28.09
CA LEU A 244 -18.41 -20.11 -28.54
C LEU A 244 -18.31 -20.14 -30.08
N GLU A 245 -18.48 -18.99 -30.71
CA GLU A 245 -18.25 -18.84 -32.13
C GLU A 245 -16.76 -18.89 -32.45
N GLU A 246 -16.41 -19.12 -33.74
CA GLU A 246 -15.01 -19.06 -34.17
C GLU A 246 -14.44 -17.62 -34.11
N ASN A 247 -13.10 -17.49 -34.02
CA ASN A 247 -12.44 -16.19 -34.08
C ASN A 247 -12.90 -15.42 -35.33
N LYS A 248 -13.37 -14.19 -35.10
CA LYS A 248 -13.93 -13.34 -36.18
C LYS A 248 -12.87 -12.58 -36.98
N LEU A 249 -11.63 -12.45 -36.48
CA LEU A 249 -10.59 -11.65 -37.11
C LEU A 249 -9.61 -12.51 -37.90
N PHE A 250 -9.42 -12.14 -39.15
CA PHE A 250 -8.47 -12.79 -40.05
C PHE A 250 -7.58 -11.77 -40.75
N THR A 251 -6.37 -12.17 -41.13
CA THR A 251 -5.42 -11.39 -41.95
C THR A 251 -4.71 -12.28 -42.94
N LEU A 252 -4.05 -11.69 -43.90
CA LEU A 252 -3.21 -12.44 -44.85
C LEU A 252 -1.79 -12.59 -44.29
N ASN A 253 -1.24 -13.81 -44.37
CA ASN A 253 0.17 -14.05 -44.07
C ASN A 253 1.06 -13.70 -45.26
N ILE A 254 2.39 -13.85 -45.13
CA ILE A 254 3.38 -13.58 -46.19
C ILE A 254 3.21 -14.44 -47.46
N SER A 255 2.45 -15.52 -47.40
CA SER A 255 2.10 -16.39 -48.52
C SER A 255 0.73 -16.07 -49.12
N ASN A 256 0.06 -15.00 -48.67
CA ASN A 256 -1.32 -14.63 -49.00
C ASN A 256 -2.38 -15.66 -48.57
N ASP A 257 -2.08 -16.49 -47.54
CA ASP A 257 -3.08 -17.33 -46.95
C ASP A 257 -3.84 -16.56 -45.83
N THR A 258 -5.15 -16.75 -45.76
CA THR A 258 -5.98 -16.24 -44.67
C THR A 258 -5.69 -16.98 -43.38
N VAL A 259 -5.25 -16.25 -42.34
CA VAL A 259 -4.92 -16.78 -41.03
C VAL A 259 -5.66 -16.03 -39.94
N PRO A 260 -6.10 -16.70 -38.85
CA PRO A 260 -6.72 -16.01 -37.73
C PRO A 260 -5.75 -15.06 -37.05
N VAL A 261 -6.27 -13.95 -36.57
CA VAL A 261 -5.53 -12.99 -35.74
C VAL A 261 -5.63 -13.45 -34.29
N THR A 262 -4.50 -13.80 -33.69
CA THR A 262 -4.39 -14.29 -32.32
C THR A 262 -3.55 -13.33 -31.45
N ASN A 263 -3.90 -12.05 -31.49
CA ASN A 263 -3.29 -11.01 -30.67
C ASN A 263 -4.31 -10.47 -29.68
N ASN A 264 -3.85 -9.88 -28.58
CA ASN A 264 -4.71 -9.20 -27.62
C ASN A 264 -5.63 -8.20 -28.31
N ILE A 265 -6.89 -8.32 -28.07
CA ILE A 265 -7.89 -7.30 -28.41
C ILE A 265 -7.73 -6.17 -27.40
N LYS A 266 -7.51 -4.97 -27.88
CA LYS A 266 -7.25 -3.79 -27.02
C LYS A 266 -8.54 -3.05 -26.68
N ASP A 267 -9.41 -2.89 -27.68
CA ASP A 267 -10.70 -2.27 -27.52
C ASP A 267 -11.68 -2.67 -28.63
N VAL A 268 -12.96 -2.53 -28.32
CA VAL A 268 -14.09 -2.81 -29.22
C VAL A 268 -15.21 -1.83 -28.95
N ASP A 269 -15.75 -1.22 -30.00
CA ASP A 269 -17.05 -0.55 -29.94
C ASP A 269 -18.02 -1.07 -30.98
N ILE A 270 -19.31 -1.02 -30.62
CA ILE A 270 -20.41 -1.58 -31.41
C ILE A 270 -21.49 -0.51 -31.52
N SER A 271 -21.96 -0.24 -32.75
CA SER A 271 -23.07 0.68 -32.98
C SER A 271 -24.36 0.22 -32.29
N GLN A 272 -25.24 1.15 -31.93
CA GLN A 272 -26.46 0.85 -31.19
C GLN A 272 -27.43 -0.08 -31.95
N ASP A 273 -27.38 -0.08 -33.28
CA ASP A 273 -28.15 -0.99 -34.13
C ASP A 273 -27.49 -2.36 -34.37
N GLY A 274 -26.29 -2.56 -33.77
CA GLY A 274 -25.54 -3.80 -33.88
C GLY A 274 -24.98 -4.14 -35.24
N GLN A 275 -24.97 -3.19 -36.17
CA GLN A 275 -24.51 -3.46 -37.55
C GLN A 275 -23.04 -3.13 -37.75
N THR A 276 -22.56 -2.09 -37.09
CA THR A 276 -21.19 -1.59 -37.28
C THR A 276 -20.32 -1.93 -36.07
N PHE A 277 -19.15 -2.48 -36.35
CA PHE A 277 -18.13 -2.79 -35.35
C PHE A 277 -16.81 -2.13 -35.69
N ILE A 278 -16.08 -1.68 -34.68
CA ILE A 278 -14.67 -1.36 -34.81
C ILE A 278 -13.89 -2.10 -33.73
N VAL A 279 -12.82 -2.78 -34.12
CA VAL A 279 -12.03 -3.66 -33.24
C VAL A 279 -10.56 -3.37 -33.40
N VAL A 280 -9.85 -3.20 -32.27
CA VAL A 280 -8.39 -3.08 -32.21
C VAL A 280 -7.77 -4.38 -31.71
N SER A 281 -6.91 -4.99 -32.53
CA SER A 281 -6.14 -6.19 -32.17
C SER A 281 -4.64 -5.95 -32.34
N GLY A 282 -3.90 -5.83 -31.25
CA GLY A 282 -2.51 -5.39 -31.30
C GLY A 282 -2.40 -4.00 -31.96
N ALA A 283 -1.67 -3.92 -33.07
CA ALA A 283 -1.54 -2.68 -33.86
C ALA A 283 -2.44 -2.66 -35.13
N ARG A 284 -3.49 -3.45 -35.14
CA ARG A 284 -4.41 -3.58 -36.27
C ARG A 284 -5.80 -3.08 -35.94
N VAL A 285 -6.44 -2.44 -36.91
CA VAL A 285 -7.82 -1.96 -36.81
C VAL A 285 -8.69 -2.71 -37.81
N PHE A 286 -9.80 -3.24 -37.33
CA PHE A 286 -10.78 -3.97 -38.15
C PHE A 286 -12.15 -3.31 -38.05
N ILE A 287 -12.90 -3.33 -39.14
CA ILE A 287 -14.28 -2.85 -39.19
C ILE A 287 -15.19 -3.96 -39.76
N SER A 288 -16.39 -4.05 -39.25
CA SER A 288 -17.52 -4.79 -39.83
C SER A 288 -18.68 -3.83 -40.01
N ASP A 289 -19.44 -4.02 -41.09
CA ASP A 289 -20.70 -3.31 -41.40
C ASP A 289 -21.88 -4.28 -41.58
N ASP A 290 -21.69 -5.54 -41.18
CA ASP A 290 -22.65 -6.64 -41.37
C ASP A 290 -23.01 -7.39 -40.08
N GLY A 291 -22.96 -6.71 -38.95
CA GLY A 291 -23.33 -7.28 -37.68
C GLY A 291 -22.27 -8.20 -37.04
N GLY A 292 -21.00 -7.98 -37.41
CA GLY A 292 -19.87 -8.75 -36.88
C GLY A 292 -19.66 -10.11 -37.55
N GLU A 293 -20.27 -10.34 -38.71
CA GLU A 293 -20.09 -11.59 -39.46
C GLU A 293 -18.75 -11.58 -40.22
N ASN A 294 -18.39 -10.45 -40.85
CA ASN A 294 -17.14 -10.29 -41.55
C ASN A 294 -16.40 -9.03 -41.11
N PHE A 295 -15.08 -9.12 -40.98
CA PHE A 295 -14.22 -8.02 -40.58
C PHE A 295 -13.16 -7.71 -41.63
N THR A 296 -13.01 -6.42 -41.97
CA THR A 296 -11.99 -5.91 -42.88
C THR A 296 -10.86 -5.22 -42.10
N HIS A 297 -9.61 -5.60 -42.36
CA HIS A 297 -8.41 -4.94 -41.84
C HIS A 297 -8.17 -3.63 -42.61
N ILE A 298 -8.23 -2.48 -41.94
CA ILE A 298 -8.26 -1.15 -42.59
C ILE A 298 -6.96 -0.34 -42.46
N ASN A 299 -6.00 -0.72 -41.66
CA ASN A 299 -4.74 0.02 -41.46
C ASN A 299 -3.50 -0.74 -41.94
N CYS A 300 -3.66 -1.61 -42.92
CA CYS A 300 -2.54 -2.29 -43.60
C CYS A 300 -1.74 -1.30 -44.48
N ASP A 301 -0.49 -1.63 -44.83
CA ASP A 301 0.39 -0.75 -45.65
C ASP A 301 -0.23 -0.34 -46.98
N ASP A 302 -1.08 -1.16 -47.59
CA ASP A 302 -1.75 -0.92 -48.85
C ASP A 302 -3.23 -0.49 -48.71
N CYS A 303 -3.70 -0.24 -47.46
CA CYS A 303 -5.12 0.03 -47.22
C CYS A 303 -5.61 1.45 -47.57
N PHE A 304 -4.72 2.41 -47.69
CA PHE A 304 -5.04 3.82 -48.02
C PHE A 304 -6.09 4.50 -47.12
N SER A 305 -6.36 3.96 -45.93
CA SER A 305 -7.37 4.50 -44.99
C SER A 305 -6.97 5.85 -44.37
N GLY A 306 -5.70 6.23 -44.41
CA GLY A 306 -5.16 7.40 -43.70
C GLY A 306 -4.71 7.10 -42.28
N LEU A 307 -4.88 5.88 -41.78
CA LEU A 307 -4.41 5.44 -40.47
C LEU A 307 -2.94 4.99 -40.48
N PRO A 308 -2.23 5.07 -39.34
CA PRO A 308 -0.87 4.51 -39.25
C PRO A 308 -0.92 2.99 -39.32
N SER A 309 0.01 2.37 -40.05
CA SER A 309 0.12 0.91 -40.15
C SER A 309 0.70 0.25 -38.89
N SER A 310 1.20 1.03 -37.93
CA SER A 310 1.74 0.51 -36.68
C SER A 310 1.55 1.50 -35.51
N PHE A 311 1.27 0.99 -34.32
CA PHE A 311 1.18 1.73 -33.06
C PHE A 311 1.35 0.75 -31.86
N GLY A 312 1.43 1.25 -30.64
CA GLY A 312 1.54 0.38 -29.45
C GLY A 312 0.19 -0.16 -28.99
N THR A 313 -0.75 0.75 -28.77
CA THR A 313 -2.14 0.45 -28.39
C THR A 313 -3.07 1.52 -28.96
N ALA A 314 -4.37 1.25 -28.94
CA ALA A 314 -5.37 2.22 -29.37
C ALA A 314 -6.70 1.99 -28.64
N GLU A 315 -7.51 3.07 -28.57
CA GLU A 315 -8.92 3.08 -28.18
C GLU A 315 -9.78 3.53 -29.34
N VAL A 316 -11.01 3.06 -29.40
CA VAL A 316 -11.98 3.32 -30.45
C VAL A 316 -13.34 3.75 -29.90
N ALA A 317 -14.05 4.56 -30.68
CA ALA A 317 -15.44 4.90 -30.36
C ALA A 317 -16.23 5.09 -31.66
N ILE A 318 -17.47 4.58 -31.68
CA ILE A 318 -18.46 4.90 -32.72
C ILE A 318 -19.36 6.01 -32.14
N SER A 319 -19.69 6.99 -32.97
CA SER A 319 -20.62 8.04 -32.56
C SER A 319 -21.96 7.42 -32.11
N ARG A 320 -22.45 7.92 -30.98
CA ARG A 320 -23.77 7.53 -30.45
C ARG A 320 -24.92 8.08 -31.28
N ASN A 321 -24.66 9.02 -32.20
CA ASN A 321 -25.66 9.69 -33.03
C ASN A 321 -25.64 9.22 -34.50
N ASN A 322 -24.47 8.78 -35.02
CA ASN A 322 -24.30 8.43 -36.39
C ASN A 322 -23.22 7.33 -36.57
N ASN A 323 -23.62 6.15 -36.98
CA ASN A 323 -22.72 4.99 -37.16
C ASN A 323 -21.63 5.20 -38.22
N ASP A 324 -21.79 6.16 -39.18
CA ASP A 324 -20.77 6.49 -40.15
C ASP A 324 -19.60 7.29 -39.53
N ILE A 325 -19.78 7.81 -38.31
CA ILE A 325 -18.77 8.61 -37.62
C ILE A 325 -18.06 7.72 -36.58
N MET A 326 -16.75 7.62 -36.74
CA MET A 326 -15.91 6.81 -35.85
C MET A 326 -14.66 7.56 -35.43
N TYR A 327 -14.13 7.21 -34.28
CA TYR A 327 -12.95 7.82 -33.69
C TYR A 327 -11.93 6.74 -33.30
N LEU A 328 -10.65 7.09 -33.39
CA LEU A 328 -9.52 6.25 -33.05
C LEU A 328 -8.43 7.11 -32.39
N SER A 329 -7.93 6.70 -31.24
CA SER A 329 -6.76 7.27 -30.59
C SER A 329 -5.66 6.23 -30.50
N THR A 330 -4.43 6.57 -30.90
CA THR A 330 -3.29 5.65 -30.98
C THR A 330 -2.12 6.13 -30.14
N VAL A 331 -1.35 5.20 -29.58
CA VAL A 331 -0.19 5.45 -28.71
C VAL A 331 1.09 4.95 -29.40
N VAL A 332 2.21 5.65 -29.14
CA VAL A 332 3.53 5.24 -29.65
C VAL A 332 4.00 3.99 -28.91
N GLY A 333 4.31 2.91 -29.64
CA GLY A 333 4.64 1.60 -29.08
C GLY A 333 6.12 1.36 -28.76
N ASN A 334 7.04 2.25 -29.18
CA ASN A 334 8.47 2.06 -28.93
C ASN A 334 9.29 3.35 -29.12
N GLY A 335 10.56 3.31 -28.71
CA GLY A 335 11.49 4.42 -28.88
C GLY A 335 11.31 5.53 -27.83
N SER A 336 11.95 6.67 -28.04
CA SER A 336 11.98 7.81 -27.09
C SER A 336 10.64 8.52 -26.91
N ALA A 337 9.62 8.17 -27.69
CA ALA A 337 8.26 8.69 -27.56
C ALA A 337 7.28 7.58 -27.11
N PHE A 338 7.77 6.49 -26.55
CA PHE A 338 6.94 5.42 -25.99
C PHE A 338 5.91 5.98 -25.01
N GLY A 339 4.67 5.52 -25.12
CA GLY A 339 3.57 5.94 -24.25
C GLY A 339 2.90 7.27 -24.63
N PHE A 340 3.51 8.10 -25.49
CA PHE A 340 2.87 9.33 -25.96
C PHE A 340 1.75 9.06 -26.97
N LEU A 341 0.79 9.98 -27.07
CA LEU A 341 -0.17 9.99 -28.18
C LEU A 341 0.58 9.97 -29.50
N LYS A 342 0.29 8.99 -30.35
CA LYS A 342 0.79 8.94 -31.73
C LYS A 342 -0.09 9.75 -32.70
N GLY A 343 -1.39 9.74 -32.45
CA GLY A 343 -2.37 10.54 -33.16
C GLY A 343 -3.80 10.16 -32.79
N ALA A 344 -4.72 11.11 -32.86
CA ALA A 344 -6.15 10.87 -32.85
C ALA A 344 -6.74 11.12 -34.23
N TYR A 345 -7.72 10.31 -34.63
CA TYR A 345 -8.28 10.26 -35.98
C TYR A 345 -9.80 10.21 -35.89
N ALA A 346 -10.47 10.76 -36.90
CA ALA A 346 -11.91 10.66 -37.10
C ALA A 346 -12.22 10.23 -38.54
N SER A 347 -13.21 9.36 -38.70
CA SER A 347 -13.87 9.02 -39.96
C SER A 347 -15.31 9.53 -39.91
N VAL A 348 -15.84 9.93 -41.06
CA VAL A 348 -17.23 10.37 -41.27
C VAL A 348 -17.92 9.58 -42.42
N ASN A 349 -17.36 8.47 -42.81
CA ASN A 349 -17.82 7.64 -43.91
C ASN A 349 -17.67 6.13 -43.61
N GLY A 350 -18.03 5.70 -42.39
CA GLY A 350 -18.04 4.30 -42.01
C GLY A 350 -16.66 3.64 -41.90
N GLY A 351 -15.60 4.46 -41.72
CA GLY A 351 -14.23 3.96 -41.60
C GLY A 351 -13.47 3.80 -42.92
N ASP A 352 -14.04 4.15 -44.06
CA ASP A 352 -13.39 4.09 -45.36
C ASP A 352 -12.14 4.98 -45.44
N THR A 353 -12.28 6.19 -44.86
CA THR A 353 -11.15 7.14 -44.78
C THR A 353 -11.11 7.85 -43.44
N TRP A 354 -9.92 8.13 -42.96
CA TRP A 354 -9.66 8.75 -41.67
C TRP A 354 -8.86 10.03 -41.79
N SER A 355 -9.25 11.03 -41.04
CA SER A 355 -8.56 12.31 -40.96
C SER A 355 -7.90 12.46 -39.60
N LEU A 356 -6.67 12.96 -39.58
CA LEU A 356 -5.98 13.30 -38.35
C LEU A 356 -6.64 14.49 -37.66
N ILE A 357 -7.07 14.36 -36.41
CA ILE A 357 -7.67 15.40 -35.58
C ILE A 357 -6.75 15.87 -34.46
N ALA A 358 -5.77 15.05 -34.06
CA ALA A 358 -4.66 15.47 -33.20
C ALA A 358 -3.37 14.77 -33.64
N PRO A 359 -2.25 15.52 -33.82
CA PRO A 359 -0.95 14.92 -34.16
C PRO A 359 -0.27 14.30 -32.92
N GLN A 360 0.84 13.63 -33.13
CA GLN A 360 1.70 13.11 -32.10
C GLN A 360 2.09 14.20 -31.11
N SER A 361 1.94 13.89 -29.79
CA SER A 361 2.14 14.88 -28.73
C SER A 361 3.60 15.15 -28.37
N ASN A 362 4.54 14.27 -28.76
CA ASN A 362 5.98 14.49 -28.60
C ASN A 362 6.70 14.21 -29.94
N VAL A 363 7.17 15.21 -30.60
CA VAL A 363 7.91 15.10 -31.88
C VAL A 363 9.31 15.66 -31.69
N GLY A 364 10.33 14.80 -31.85
CA GLY A 364 11.73 15.20 -31.71
C GLY A 364 12.09 15.81 -30.36
N GLY A 365 11.43 15.40 -29.28
CA GLY A 365 11.60 15.91 -27.92
C GLY A 365 10.85 17.22 -27.63
N THR A 366 10.02 17.71 -28.56
CA THR A 366 9.17 18.89 -28.34
C THR A 366 7.74 18.44 -28.03
N LEU A 367 7.28 18.76 -26.81
CA LEU A 367 5.94 18.45 -26.36
C LEU A 367 4.91 19.43 -26.94
N SER A 368 3.79 18.91 -27.47
CA SER A 368 2.63 19.71 -27.86
C SER A 368 1.82 20.16 -26.61
N GLN A 369 0.97 21.18 -26.77
CA GLN A 369 0.06 21.59 -25.69
C GLN A 369 -0.99 20.50 -25.38
N PHE A 370 -1.36 19.71 -26.37
CA PHE A 370 -2.24 18.56 -26.23
C PHE A 370 -1.42 17.29 -25.96
N ALA A 371 -1.38 16.85 -24.73
CA ALA A 371 -0.61 15.70 -24.28
C ALA A 371 -1.37 14.91 -23.20
N PRO A 372 -2.44 14.15 -23.57
CA PRO A 372 -3.33 13.49 -22.63
C PRO A 372 -2.63 12.46 -21.75
N PHE A 373 -1.55 11.85 -22.20
CA PHE A 373 -0.84 10.76 -21.55
C PHE A 373 0.47 11.17 -20.86
N TYR A 374 0.73 12.48 -20.69
CA TYR A 374 2.01 12.96 -20.16
C TYR A 374 1.84 13.78 -18.90
N ASN A 375 2.55 13.42 -17.84
CA ASN A 375 2.49 14.06 -16.52
C ASN A 375 3.57 15.11 -16.25
N GLY A 376 4.46 15.37 -17.22
CA GLY A 376 5.62 16.25 -17.03
C GLY A 376 6.95 15.49 -16.93
N ALA A 377 6.94 14.19 -16.61
CA ALA A 377 8.12 13.34 -16.54
C ALA A 377 8.05 12.16 -17.51
N THR A 378 6.92 11.45 -17.55
CA THR A 378 6.75 10.20 -18.30
C THR A 378 5.46 10.21 -19.11
N ALA A 379 5.37 9.33 -20.10
CA ALA A 379 4.16 9.13 -20.88
C ALA A 379 3.66 7.70 -20.69
N GLN A 380 2.38 7.54 -20.40
CA GLN A 380 1.81 6.26 -19.96
C GLN A 380 0.52 5.85 -20.69
N GLY A 381 0.28 6.35 -21.91
CA GLY A 381 -0.87 5.93 -22.70
C GLY A 381 -0.92 4.45 -23.09
N TRP A 382 0.12 3.67 -22.75
CA TRP A 382 0.10 2.22 -22.78
C TRP A 382 -0.69 1.65 -21.58
N TYR A 383 -0.86 2.41 -20.51
CA TYR A 383 -1.43 2.03 -19.22
C TYR A 383 -2.82 2.64 -19.03
N ASP A 384 -2.92 3.98 -19.10
CA ASP A 384 -4.15 4.77 -18.96
C ASP A 384 -4.59 5.30 -20.34
N HIS A 385 -5.74 4.85 -20.82
CA HIS A 385 -6.26 5.23 -22.11
C HIS A 385 -7.77 5.00 -22.18
N MET A 386 -8.54 6.01 -22.48
CA MET A 386 -9.99 5.98 -22.61
C MET A 386 -10.42 6.89 -23.77
N LEU A 387 -11.34 6.44 -24.59
CA LEU A 387 -11.95 7.24 -25.67
C LEU A 387 -13.46 6.98 -25.69
N THR A 388 -14.25 8.03 -25.51
CA THR A 388 -15.70 7.94 -25.55
C THR A 388 -16.35 8.97 -26.46
N SER A 389 -17.44 8.60 -27.13
CA SER A 389 -18.32 9.49 -27.86
C SER A 389 -19.44 9.99 -26.96
N ILE A 390 -19.67 11.29 -26.98
CA ILE A 390 -20.71 11.95 -26.17
C ILE A 390 -22.06 11.81 -26.88
N PRO A 391 -23.09 11.24 -26.23
CA PRO A 391 -24.44 11.20 -26.78
C PRO A 391 -25.08 12.61 -26.68
N ASN A 392 -24.87 13.41 -27.72
CA ASN A 392 -25.38 14.79 -27.80
C ASN A 392 -26.04 15.05 -29.15
N ASP A 393 -27.33 15.31 -29.17
CA ASP A 393 -28.11 15.52 -30.41
C ASP A 393 -27.70 16.80 -31.19
N GLU A 394 -26.97 17.71 -30.54
CA GLU A 394 -26.60 19.01 -31.13
C GLU A 394 -25.18 19.07 -31.69
N ALA A 395 -24.29 18.23 -31.22
CA ALA A 395 -22.87 18.21 -31.59
C ALA A 395 -22.27 16.81 -31.58
N GLU A 396 -21.33 16.54 -32.47
CA GLU A 396 -20.50 15.34 -32.46
C GLU A 396 -19.24 15.61 -31.64
N GLU A 397 -19.21 15.10 -30.43
CA GLU A 397 -18.13 15.33 -29.48
C GLU A 397 -17.55 14.03 -28.97
N ILE A 398 -16.25 14.07 -28.63
CA ILE A 398 -15.54 12.98 -27.95
C ILE A 398 -14.78 13.50 -26.74
N ILE A 399 -14.51 12.60 -25.79
CA ILE A 399 -13.54 12.79 -24.72
C ILE A 399 -12.44 11.74 -24.88
N LEU A 400 -11.18 12.20 -24.87
CA LEU A 400 -9.98 11.39 -24.79
C LEU A 400 -9.38 11.56 -23.40
N GLY A 401 -9.27 10.46 -22.67
CA GLY A 401 -8.74 10.38 -21.29
C GLY A 401 -7.47 9.56 -21.21
N GLY A 402 -6.67 9.90 -20.24
CA GLY A 402 -5.44 9.24 -19.81
C GLY A 402 -5.06 9.87 -18.47
N ILE A 403 -3.86 10.45 -18.33
CA ILE A 403 -3.53 11.28 -17.15
C ILE A 403 -4.48 12.48 -17.05
N ARG A 404 -4.90 13.00 -18.22
CA ARG A 404 -5.82 14.13 -18.35
C ARG A 404 -6.91 13.83 -19.35
N MET A 405 -8.08 14.48 -19.18
CA MET A 405 -9.19 14.39 -20.12
C MET A 405 -9.27 15.61 -21.02
N TRP A 406 -9.50 15.36 -22.27
CA TRP A 406 -9.63 16.40 -23.30
C TRP A 406 -10.86 16.15 -24.17
N ARG A 407 -11.63 17.18 -24.42
CA ARG A 407 -12.82 17.15 -25.28
C ARG A 407 -12.49 17.74 -26.66
N TRP A 408 -13.05 17.14 -27.69
CA TRP A 408 -12.97 17.60 -29.07
C TRP A 408 -14.34 17.53 -29.72
N GLU A 409 -14.63 18.53 -30.59
CA GLU A 409 -15.88 18.64 -31.34
C GLU A 409 -15.65 18.58 -32.85
N LEU A 410 -16.49 17.84 -33.56
CA LEU A 410 -16.54 17.80 -34.99
C LEU A 410 -17.33 19.00 -35.56
N THR A 411 -16.66 20.10 -35.84
CA THR A 411 -17.28 21.34 -36.30
C THR A 411 -17.44 21.43 -37.84
N SER A 412 -17.02 20.42 -38.61
CA SER A 412 -17.00 20.40 -40.05
C SER A 412 -17.25 19.00 -40.59
N ALA A 413 -17.91 18.91 -41.76
CA ALA A 413 -18.13 17.65 -42.45
C ALA A 413 -16.80 16.97 -42.91
N THR A 414 -15.68 17.67 -42.86
CA THR A 414 -14.34 17.10 -43.08
C THR A 414 -13.56 17.27 -41.77
N PRO A 415 -13.31 16.20 -41.03
CA PRO A 415 -12.54 16.26 -39.78
C PRO A 415 -11.12 16.80 -40.07
N GLY A 416 -10.56 17.48 -39.05
CA GLY A 416 -9.21 18.01 -39.16
C GLY A 416 -8.67 18.44 -37.81
N ILE A 417 -7.42 18.86 -37.74
CA ILE A 417 -6.78 19.35 -36.55
C ILE A 417 -7.42 20.65 -36.10
N THR A 418 -8.12 20.63 -34.96
CA THR A 418 -8.75 21.76 -34.28
C THR A 418 -8.32 21.82 -32.83
N ALA A 419 -8.79 22.82 -32.08
CA ALA A 419 -8.47 22.91 -30.66
C ALA A 419 -9.15 21.80 -29.84
N TRP A 420 -8.46 21.31 -28.85
CA TRP A 420 -8.97 20.43 -27.81
C TRP A 420 -9.12 21.23 -26.53
N GLU A 421 -10.18 20.99 -25.79
CA GLU A 421 -10.45 21.60 -24.49
C GLU A 421 -10.12 20.62 -23.37
N GLU A 422 -9.30 21.03 -22.39
CA GLU A 422 -9.07 20.24 -21.20
C GLU A 422 -10.31 20.31 -20.28
N VAL A 423 -10.88 19.16 -19.95
CA VAL A 423 -12.15 19.06 -19.20
C VAL A 423 -12.00 18.45 -17.81
N ASN A 424 -10.78 18.25 -17.36
CA ASN A 424 -10.51 17.89 -15.99
C ASN A 424 -9.30 18.65 -15.42
N ALA A 425 -9.29 18.80 -14.09
CA ALA A 425 -8.10 19.15 -13.33
C ALA A 425 -7.70 17.93 -12.50
N ASN A 426 -6.47 17.48 -12.68
CA ASN A 426 -5.92 16.36 -11.91
C ASN A 426 -5.24 16.81 -10.60
N PHE A 427 -5.40 18.06 -10.21
CA PHE A 427 -4.89 18.60 -8.95
C PHE A 427 -6.02 19.21 -8.13
N THR A 428 -6.05 18.89 -6.85
CA THR A 428 -6.85 19.62 -5.88
C THR A 428 -6.28 21.01 -5.66
N SER A 429 -7.11 21.97 -5.23
CA SER A 429 -6.70 23.36 -5.04
C SER A 429 -5.69 23.59 -3.88
N GLY A 430 -5.18 22.52 -3.27
CA GLY A 430 -4.27 22.51 -2.12
C GLY A 430 -4.95 22.03 -0.84
N PRO A 431 -4.17 21.74 0.21
CA PRO A 431 -4.71 21.23 1.47
C PRO A 431 -5.82 22.13 2.04
N GLY A 432 -6.94 21.54 2.40
CA GLY A 432 -8.09 22.25 2.99
C GLY A 432 -8.95 23.07 2.01
N GLN A 433 -8.64 23.05 0.72
CA GLN A 433 -9.52 23.67 -0.29
C GLN A 433 -10.49 22.61 -0.88
N PRO A 434 -11.74 22.98 -1.19
CA PRO A 434 -12.62 22.06 -1.90
C PRO A 434 -12.00 21.71 -3.25
N PRO A 435 -12.17 20.46 -3.73
CA PRO A 435 -11.70 20.08 -5.05
C PRO A 435 -12.31 20.97 -6.13
N SER A 436 -11.57 21.21 -7.21
CA SER A 436 -12.09 21.87 -8.38
C SER A 436 -13.35 21.14 -8.88
N PRO A 437 -14.40 21.83 -9.33
CA PRO A 437 -15.58 21.16 -9.89
C PRO A 437 -15.27 20.33 -11.15
N ILE A 438 -14.09 20.49 -11.72
CA ILE A 438 -13.59 19.68 -12.84
C ILE A 438 -12.51 18.69 -12.39
N TYR A 439 -12.35 18.46 -11.08
CA TYR A 439 -11.38 17.49 -10.57
C TYR A 439 -11.80 16.05 -10.90
N VAL A 440 -10.89 15.32 -11.50
CA VAL A 440 -10.92 13.86 -11.66
C VAL A 440 -9.51 13.36 -11.35
N HIS A 441 -9.40 12.30 -10.58
CA HIS A 441 -8.10 11.65 -10.35
C HIS A 441 -7.45 11.29 -11.68
N SER A 442 -6.13 11.40 -11.76
CA SER A 442 -5.38 10.99 -12.96
C SER A 442 -5.51 9.50 -13.25
N ASP A 443 -4.97 9.11 -14.40
CA ASP A 443 -4.88 7.74 -14.86
C ASP A 443 -6.27 7.12 -15.07
N ILE A 444 -6.95 7.64 -16.12
CA ILE A 444 -8.31 7.28 -16.48
C ILE A 444 -8.26 6.03 -17.37
N HIS A 445 -8.97 4.98 -16.98
CA HIS A 445 -8.93 3.66 -17.58
C HIS A 445 -10.18 3.27 -18.36
N THR A 446 -11.34 3.75 -17.96
CA THR A 446 -12.62 3.32 -18.50
C THR A 446 -13.68 4.41 -18.39
N ASP A 447 -14.67 4.29 -19.26
CA ASP A 447 -15.89 5.09 -19.22
C ASP A 447 -17.14 4.21 -19.26
N ALA A 448 -18.25 4.79 -18.80
CA ALA A 448 -19.57 4.22 -18.99
C ALA A 448 -20.64 5.31 -19.04
N TRP A 449 -21.62 5.11 -19.92
CA TRP A 449 -22.82 5.96 -19.99
C TRP A 449 -24.04 5.22 -19.46
N ASP A 450 -24.83 5.87 -18.64
CA ASP A 450 -26.10 5.30 -18.20
C ASP A 450 -27.28 5.78 -19.07
N SER A 451 -28.46 5.21 -18.81
CA SER A 451 -29.69 5.53 -19.54
C SER A 451 -30.22 6.96 -19.29
N GLN A 452 -29.62 7.71 -18.35
CA GLN A 452 -29.94 9.10 -18.06
C GLN A 452 -28.96 10.08 -18.73
N GLY A 453 -27.99 9.57 -19.48
CA GLY A 453 -26.95 10.36 -20.15
C GLY A 453 -25.86 10.86 -19.18
N ARG A 454 -25.66 10.20 -18.02
CA ARG A 454 -24.56 10.50 -17.12
C ARG A 454 -23.33 9.72 -17.53
N LEU A 455 -22.19 10.40 -17.56
CA LEU A 455 -20.89 9.80 -17.85
C LEU A 455 -20.19 9.41 -16.54
N TYR A 456 -19.70 8.19 -16.48
CA TYR A 456 -18.85 7.70 -15.41
C TYR A 456 -17.44 7.46 -15.92
N ALA A 457 -16.45 7.75 -15.08
CA ALA A 457 -15.04 7.48 -15.35
C ALA A 457 -14.43 6.66 -14.22
N GLY A 458 -13.69 5.60 -14.58
CA GLY A 458 -12.90 4.79 -13.66
C GLY A 458 -11.43 5.19 -13.75
N THR A 459 -10.82 5.43 -12.59
CA THR A 459 -9.46 5.96 -12.44
C THR A 459 -8.68 5.19 -11.39
N ASP A 460 -7.38 5.53 -11.20
CA ASP A 460 -6.59 5.00 -10.09
C ASP A 460 -7.04 5.51 -8.70
N GLY A 461 -7.88 6.54 -8.66
CA GLY A 461 -8.53 7.07 -7.45
C GLY A 461 -9.98 6.64 -7.26
N GLY A 462 -10.51 5.74 -8.10
CA GLY A 462 -11.89 5.25 -7.98
C GLY A 462 -12.83 5.71 -9.07
N VAL A 463 -14.09 5.99 -8.74
CA VAL A 463 -15.17 6.28 -9.67
C VAL A 463 -15.58 7.76 -9.60
N TYR A 464 -15.75 8.39 -10.77
CA TYR A 464 -16.21 9.77 -10.94
C TYR A 464 -17.42 9.82 -11.87
N ARG A 465 -18.30 10.81 -11.67
CA ARG A 465 -19.49 11.00 -12.50
C ARG A 465 -19.62 12.45 -12.97
N SER A 466 -19.97 12.61 -14.23
CA SER A 466 -20.39 13.87 -14.82
C SER A 466 -21.86 13.80 -15.26
N GLU A 467 -22.64 14.87 -14.99
CA GLU A 467 -24.03 15.02 -15.42
C GLU A 467 -24.18 16.02 -16.59
N ASN A 468 -23.05 16.53 -17.10
CA ASN A 468 -23.00 17.58 -18.12
C ASN A 468 -21.85 17.36 -19.12
N ASN A 469 -21.71 16.11 -19.58
CA ASN A 469 -20.77 15.73 -20.65
C ASN A 469 -19.32 16.10 -20.34
N GLY A 470 -18.87 15.86 -19.10
CA GLY A 470 -17.50 16.14 -18.66
C GLY A 470 -17.25 17.59 -18.23
N GLY A 471 -18.29 18.46 -18.23
CA GLY A 471 -18.11 19.85 -17.82
C GLY A 471 -17.85 20.04 -16.33
N THR A 472 -18.41 19.17 -15.48
CA THR A 472 -18.11 19.07 -14.05
C THR A 472 -18.20 17.62 -13.60
N TRP A 473 -17.49 17.29 -12.50
CA TRP A 473 -17.38 15.94 -12.00
C TRP A 473 -17.70 15.86 -10.52
N THR A 474 -18.23 14.73 -10.12
CA THR A 474 -18.49 14.34 -8.73
C THR A 474 -17.74 13.06 -8.44
N GLU A 475 -16.93 13.05 -7.40
CA GLU A 475 -16.25 11.85 -6.88
C GLU A 475 -17.27 10.93 -6.22
N LEU A 476 -17.20 9.64 -6.50
CA LEU A 476 -18.15 8.62 -6.08
C LEU A 476 -17.41 7.45 -5.40
N VAL A 477 -16.67 7.73 -4.35
CA VAL A 477 -15.80 6.72 -3.68
C VAL A 477 -16.26 6.36 -2.27
N GLN A 478 -17.39 6.91 -1.80
CA GLN A 478 -17.88 6.62 -0.45
C GLN A 478 -18.16 5.12 -0.27
N ASP A 479 -17.44 4.50 0.67
CA ASP A 479 -17.47 3.06 0.95
C ASP A 479 -16.96 2.16 -0.22
N TYR A 480 -16.31 2.75 -1.23
CA TYR A 480 -15.61 2.03 -2.28
C TYR A 480 -14.18 1.73 -1.83
N ILE A 481 -14.05 0.85 -0.84
CA ILE A 481 -12.77 0.55 -0.17
C ILE A 481 -11.95 -0.37 -1.07
N THR A 482 -11.15 0.24 -1.95
CA THR A 482 -10.26 -0.45 -2.90
C THR A 482 -8.83 0.09 -2.86
N THR A 483 -8.50 0.89 -1.86
CA THR A 483 -7.19 1.52 -1.67
C THR A 483 -6.09 0.46 -1.50
N GLN A 484 -4.93 0.70 -2.15
CA GLN A 484 -3.80 -0.22 -2.25
C GLN A 484 -2.64 0.29 -1.40
N PHE A 485 -2.50 -0.23 -0.17
CA PHE A 485 -1.42 0.15 0.75
C PHE A 485 -0.13 -0.61 0.47
N TYR A 486 1.00 0.10 0.53
CA TYR A 486 2.35 -0.47 0.54
C TYR A 486 2.85 -0.68 1.96
N ALA A 487 2.64 0.30 2.83
CA ALA A 487 3.05 0.27 4.24
C ALA A 487 2.04 1.03 5.12
N ILE A 488 2.05 0.73 6.41
CA ILE A 488 1.23 1.41 7.41
C ILE A 488 2.06 1.74 8.65
N ALA A 489 1.67 2.79 9.37
CA ALA A 489 2.14 3.09 10.71
C ALA A 489 0.97 3.58 11.56
N PHE A 490 1.04 3.43 12.86
CA PHE A 490 -0.02 3.85 13.78
C PHE A 490 0.58 4.55 15.01
N ASN A 491 -0.24 5.34 15.67
CA ASN A 491 0.14 6.03 16.88
C ASN A 491 -0.48 5.38 18.15
N PRO A 492 -0.14 5.84 19.35
CA PRO A 492 -0.68 5.34 20.61
C PRO A 492 -2.21 5.43 20.75
N GLN A 493 -2.88 6.23 19.95
CA GLN A 493 -4.33 6.38 19.93
C GLN A 493 -5.02 5.47 18.90
N GLY A 494 -4.24 4.72 18.12
CA GLY A 494 -4.75 3.83 17.07
C GLY A 494 -5.09 4.53 15.75
N GLN A 495 -4.73 5.80 15.60
CA GLN A 495 -4.79 6.52 14.33
C GLN A 495 -3.71 5.99 13.40
N VAL A 496 -3.97 5.94 12.09
CA VAL A 496 -3.11 5.25 11.13
C VAL A 496 -2.68 6.17 9.99
N LEU A 497 -1.39 6.12 9.69
CA LEU A 497 -0.79 6.66 8.47
C LEU A 497 -0.47 5.49 7.53
N GLY A 498 -0.76 5.61 6.25
CA GLY A 498 -0.41 4.57 5.29
C GLY A 498 0.02 5.14 3.96
N GLY A 499 1.09 4.59 3.39
CA GLY A 499 1.53 4.88 2.04
C GLY A 499 0.76 4.07 1.02
N THR A 500 0.24 4.70 -0.03
CA THR A 500 -0.65 4.07 -1.00
C THR A 500 -0.20 4.25 -2.43
N GLN A 501 -0.49 3.27 -3.26
CA GLN A 501 -0.32 3.38 -4.70
C GLN A 501 -1.26 4.45 -5.26
N ASP A 502 -0.71 5.40 -6.02
CA ASP A 502 -1.39 6.46 -6.76
C ASP A 502 -2.22 7.45 -5.92
N ASN A 503 -2.39 7.20 -4.61
CA ASN A 503 -3.31 7.93 -3.73
C ASN A 503 -2.63 8.58 -2.51
N SER A 504 -1.33 8.92 -2.60
CA SER A 504 -0.65 9.68 -1.54
C SER A 504 -0.25 8.84 -0.31
N SER A 505 0.26 9.49 0.71
CA SER A 505 0.25 8.98 2.09
C SER A 505 -1.02 9.47 2.76
N LEU A 506 -1.82 8.54 3.28
CA LEU A 506 -3.14 8.76 3.82
C LEU A 506 -3.13 8.75 5.35
N TRP A 507 -3.68 9.78 5.95
CA TRP A 507 -3.85 9.90 7.39
C TRP A 507 -5.29 9.62 7.81
N LEU A 508 -5.52 8.54 8.57
CA LEU A 508 -6.79 8.18 9.19
C LEU A 508 -6.78 8.62 10.65
N ASN A 509 -7.38 9.77 10.94
CA ASN A 509 -7.30 10.32 12.29
C ASN A 509 -8.35 9.73 13.25
N LEU A 510 -9.32 8.96 12.77
CA LEU A 510 -10.38 8.28 13.53
C LEU A 510 -11.30 9.20 14.34
N GLU A 511 -11.17 10.50 14.19
CA GLU A 511 -11.97 11.50 14.90
C GLU A 511 -13.19 11.93 14.08
N GLY A 512 -14.16 12.56 14.75
CA GLY A 512 -15.33 13.15 14.08
C GLY A 512 -16.46 12.17 13.80
N SER A 513 -17.32 12.55 12.85
CA SER A 513 -18.55 11.80 12.51
C SER A 513 -18.29 10.63 11.55
N ASN A 514 -17.15 10.60 10.90
CA ASN A 514 -16.72 9.52 10.01
C ASN A 514 -15.29 9.06 10.36
N PRO A 515 -15.14 8.05 11.23
CA PRO A 515 -13.84 7.58 11.66
C PRO A 515 -13.04 6.85 10.58
N LYS A 516 -13.67 6.50 9.44
CA LYS A 516 -13.00 5.86 8.29
C LYS A 516 -12.53 6.86 7.24
N PHE A 517 -12.60 8.15 7.53
CA PHE A 517 -12.18 9.20 6.59
C PHE A 517 -10.66 9.38 6.64
N ALA A 518 -10.03 9.42 5.47
CA ALA A 518 -8.60 9.70 5.33
C ALA A 518 -8.36 11.06 4.69
N THR A 519 -7.24 11.67 5.09
CA THR A 519 -6.69 12.90 4.50
C THR A 519 -5.40 12.56 3.77
N ALA A 520 -5.27 12.99 2.51
CA ALA A 520 -4.04 12.88 1.74
C ALA A 520 -3.04 13.96 2.18
N LEU A 521 -1.81 13.57 2.50
CA LEU A 521 -0.78 14.46 3.04
C LEU A 521 0.27 14.90 2.02
N ILE A 522 0.64 14.01 1.10
CA ILE A 522 1.64 14.27 0.04
C ILE A 522 1.06 13.80 -1.29
N GLY A 523 1.67 14.17 -2.43
CA GLY A 523 1.21 13.70 -3.74
C GLY A 523 1.97 12.47 -4.24
N GLY A 524 1.52 11.85 -5.31
CA GLY A 524 2.11 10.67 -5.95
C GLY A 524 1.85 9.37 -5.18
N ASP A 525 2.73 8.38 -5.34
CA ASP A 525 2.72 7.18 -4.50
C ASP A 525 3.30 7.51 -3.14
N GLY A 526 2.53 7.29 -2.09
CA GLY A 526 3.05 7.18 -0.74
C GLY A 526 3.62 5.77 -0.56
N VAL A 527 4.78 5.64 0.08
CA VAL A 527 5.42 4.33 0.23
C VAL A 527 5.65 4.00 1.70
N GLY A 528 6.86 4.17 2.22
CA GLY A 528 7.16 3.93 3.63
C GLY A 528 6.53 5.01 4.52
N CYS A 529 6.18 4.64 5.74
CA CYS A 529 5.66 5.57 6.74
C CYS A 529 6.01 5.10 8.15
N GLU A 530 6.23 6.09 9.04
CA GLU A 530 6.46 5.89 10.46
C GLU A 530 5.75 6.98 11.28
N ILE A 531 5.30 6.64 12.48
CA ILE A 531 4.72 7.58 13.45
C ILE A 531 5.43 7.43 14.79
N SER A 532 5.84 8.53 15.35
CA SER A 532 6.40 8.54 16.70
C SER A 532 5.39 8.01 17.73
N GLN A 533 5.84 7.07 18.53
CA GLN A 533 5.04 6.53 19.63
C GLN A 533 5.08 7.42 20.88
N TYR A 534 6.00 8.36 20.95
CA TYR A 534 6.14 9.32 22.07
C TYR A 534 5.59 10.71 21.71
N PHE A 535 5.68 11.08 20.44
CA PHE A 535 5.21 12.35 19.89
C PHE A 535 4.28 12.08 18.71
N PRO A 536 3.04 11.67 18.94
CA PRO A 536 2.13 11.21 17.88
C PRO A 536 1.79 12.29 16.83
N ASP A 537 2.16 13.53 17.08
CA ASP A 537 2.08 14.63 16.10
C ASP A 537 3.18 14.56 15.03
N TYR A 538 4.26 13.80 15.31
CA TYR A 538 5.35 13.58 14.37
C TYR A 538 5.12 12.34 13.54
N MET A 539 4.95 12.55 12.26
CA MET A 539 4.78 11.48 11.29
C MET A 539 5.81 11.65 10.16
N PHE A 540 6.34 10.54 9.69
CA PHE A 540 7.30 10.44 8.61
C PHE A 540 6.69 9.67 7.47
N MET A 541 6.90 10.12 6.25
CA MET A 541 6.36 9.49 5.05
C MET A 541 7.32 9.64 3.88
N SER A 542 7.41 8.64 3.05
CA SER A 542 8.18 8.73 1.81
C SER A 542 7.27 8.76 0.60
N GLN A 543 7.69 9.52 -0.39
CA GLN A 543 7.20 9.44 -1.75
C GLN A 543 8.07 8.45 -2.53
N GLN A 544 7.55 7.92 -3.62
CA GLN A 544 8.35 7.08 -4.50
C GLN A 544 9.71 7.73 -4.84
N ARG A 545 10.75 6.91 -4.94
CA ARG A 545 12.12 7.29 -5.31
C ARG A 545 12.93 8.06 -4.27
N GLY A 546 12.61 7.92 -2.99
CA GLY A 546 13.52 8.31 -1.89
C GLY A 546 13.28 9.68 -1.28
N THR A 547 12.24 10.40 -1.66
CA THR A 547 11.91 11.68 -1.03
C THR A 547 11.17 11.43 0.29
N ILE A 548 11.73 11.93 1.40
CA ILE A 548 11.17 11.76 2.74
C ILE A 548 10.61 13.08 3.25
N TYR A 549 9.36 13.02 3.67
CA TYR A 549 8.64 14.15 4.28
C TYR A 549 8.39 13.89 5.76
N ARG A 550 8.14 14.96 6.48
CA ARG A 550 7.75 14.94 7.88
C ARG A 550 6.66 15.96 8.14
N THR A 551 5.74 15.61 9.03
CA THR A 551 4.85 16.57 9.70
C THR A 551 5.13 16.55 11.20
N THR A 552 4.84 17.66 11.88
CA THR A 552 4.99 17.83 13.33
C THR A 552 3.69 18.27 13.99
N ASP A 553 2.60 18.26 13.23
CA ASP A 553 1.28 18.78 13.58
C ASP A 553 0.15 17.90 13.01
N ARG A 554 0.38 16.57 12.94
CA ARG A 554 -0.58 15.58 12.44
C ARG A 554 -1.03 15.81 10.99
N GLY A 555 -0.17 16.38 10.17
CA GLY A 555 -0.45 16.57 8.75
C GLY A 555 -1.08 17.91 8.39
N GLU A 556 -1.25 18.85 9.35
CA GLU A 556 -1.67 20.22 9.02
C GLU A 556 -0.63 20.92 8.14
N THR A 557 0.65 20.68 8.44
CA THR A 557 1.77 21.08 7.59
C THR A 557 2.71 19.92 7.32
N VAL A 558 3.16 19.78 6.08
CA VAL A 558 4.12 18.76 5.65
C VAL A 558 5.36 19.44 5.09
N THR A 559 6.51 19.04 5.57
CA THR A 559 7.80 19.61 5.17
C THR A 559 8.73 18.53 4.62
N LEU A 560 9.55 18.89 3.64
CA LEU A 560 10.61 18.02 3.15
C LEU A 560 11.64 17.82 4.28
N MET A 561 11.79 16.58 4.72
CA MET A 561 12.81 16.21 5.70
C MET A 561 14.16 15.98 5.02
N GLN A 562 14.17 15.18 3.97
CA GLN A 562 15.36 14.87 3.20
C GLN A 562 14.99 14.38 1.80
N ASP A 563 15.82 14.78 0.86
CA ASP A 563 15.91 14.15 -0.45
C ASP A 563 17.22 13.36 -0.50
N LEU A 564 17.12 12.05 -0.29
CA LEU A 564 18.28 11.16 -0.25
C LEU A 564 18.78 10.78 -1.65
N ILE A 565 18.50 11.59 -2.66
CA ILE A 565 19.05 11.38 -4.00
C ILE A 565 20.58 11.50 -3.91
N VAL A 566 21.26 10.39 -4.14
CA VAL A 566 22.71 10.38 -4.20
C VAL A 566 23.14 11.12 -5.47
N PRO A 567 23.94 12.19 -5.36
CA PRO A 567 24.38 12.95 -6.51
C PRO A 567 25.08 12.06 -7.55
N GLY A 568 24.55 12.01 -8.77
CA GLY A 568 25.09 11.21 -9.88
C GLY A 568 24.42 9.86 -10.08
N SER A 569 23.41 9.49 -9.28
CA SER A 569 22.53 8.38 -9.58
C SER A 569 21.30 8.88 -10.35
N GLU A 570 21.00 8.24 -11.46
CA GLU A 570 19.85 8.60 -12.30
C GLU A 570 18.52 7.99 -11.77
N SER A 571 18.57 7.12 -10.75
CA SER A 571 17.36 6.49 -10.20
C SER A 571 17.59 5.91 -8.81
N ASN A 572 16.72 6.26 -7.87
CA ASN A 572 16.50 5.50 -6.64
C ASN A 572 15.51 4.35 -6.90
N ASP A 573 15.51 3.35 -6.02
CA ASP A 573 14.47 2.33 -6.03
C ASP A 573 13.08 2.98 -5.88
N PHE A 574 12.06 2.29 -6.35
CA PHE A 574 10.69 2.81 -6.27
C PHE A 574 10.26 3.01 -4.80
N THR A 575 10.52 2.02 -3.95
CA THR A 575 10.24 2.09 -2.52
C THR A 575 11.46 2.53 -1.73
N THR A 576 11.22 3.27 -0.65
CA THR A 576 12.20 3.60 0.38
C THR A 576 11.67 3.05 1.68
N ASP A 577 12.34 2.04 2.21
CA ASP A 577 12.01 1.48 3.51
C ASP A 577 12.53 2.38 4.62
N MET A 578 11.81 2.43 5.76
CA MET A 578 12.11 3.30 6.88
C MET A 578 11.90 2.57 8.20
N ALA A 579 12.73 2.85 9.18
CA ALA A 579 12.59 2.33 10.53
C ALA A 579 12.90 3.41 11.57
N LEU A 580 11.99 3.60 12.52
CA LEU A 580 12.13 4.56 13.61
C LEU A 580 12.40 3.83 14.92
N HIS A 581 13.52 4.14 15.56
CA HIS A 581 13.84 3.70 16.91
C HIS A 581 13.60 4.80 17.93
N GLU A 582 12.89 4.46 18.99
CA GLU A 582 12.54 5.38 20.07
C GLU A 582 12.80 4.73 21.44
N ASN A 583 13.88 5.10 22.12
CA ASN A 583 14.17 4.65 23.46
C ASN A 583 14.42 5.84 24.39
N PRO A 584 13.42 6.32 25.14
CA PRO A 584 13.59 7.45 26.05
C PRO A 584 14.48 7.13 27.27
N ASN A 585 14.75 5.86 27.56
CA ASN A 585 15.48 5.42 28.74
C ASN A 585 16.97 5.11 28.44
N ASN A 586 17.42 5.37 27.23
CA ASN A 586 18.82 5.16 26.89
C ASN A 586 19.69 6.16 27.70
N GLU A 587 20.65 5.65 28.48
CA GLU A 587 21.56 6.47 29.28
C GLU A 587 22.34 7.49 28.47
N GLN A 588 22.52 7.21 27.18
CA GLN A 588 23.22 8.11 26.26
C GLN A 588 22.32 9.20 25.68
N SER A 589 21.01 9.20 25.93
CA SER A 589 20.16 10.34 25.69
C SER A 589 20.44 11.52 26.65
N GLU A 590 21.43 11.43 27.49
CA GLU A 590 21.90 12.48 28.42
C GLU A 590 22.88 13.49 27.80
N ILE A 591 22.98 13.55 26.47
CA ILE A 591 23.80 14.56 25.82
C ILE A 591 23.14 15.92 25.94
N PHE A 592 23.83 16.84 26.52
CA PHE A 592 23.43 18.25 26.63
C PHE A 592 23.80 18.99 25.35
N VAL A 593 22.88 19.73 24.78
CA VAL A 593 23.15 20.66 23.68
C VAL A 593 23.33 22.06 24.26
N GLU A 594 24.48 22.66 23.96
CA GLU A 594 24.70 24.05 24.27
C GLU A 594 23.78 24.92 23.40
N TYR A 595 22.96 25.71 24.05
CA TYR A 595 22.09 26.65 23.39
C TYR A 595 22.54 28.08 23.71
N SER A 596 22.99 28.79 22.69
CA SER A 596 23.36 30.21 22.80
C SER A 596 22.25 31.05 22.18
N PRO A 597 21.44 31.76 22.96
CA PRO A 597 20.48 32.70 22.43
C PRO A 597 21.19 33.86 21.71
N ALA A 598 20.58 34.34 20.63
CA ALA A 598 21.10 35.57 19.99
C ALA A 598 20.99 36.75 20.95
N VAL A 599 22.09 37.49 21.11
CA VAL A 599 22.39 38.47 22.19
C VAL A 599 21.41 39.63 22.34
N ASP A 600 20.41 39.79 21.47
CA ASP A 600 19.62 41.04 21.40
C ASP A 600 18.12 40.89 21.58
N SER A 601 17.61 39.77 22.03
CA SER A 601 16.15 39.63 22.21
C SER A 601 15.79 38.86 23.46
N PRO A 602 14.96 39.41 24.36
CA PRO A 602 14.46 38.69 25.52
C PRO A 602 13.57 37.52 25.04
N TRP A 603 13.76 36.34 25.61
CA TRP A 603 12.97 35.19 25.39
C TRP A 603 11.69 35.34 26.18
N LEU A 604 10.54 35.29 25.47
CA LEU A 604 9.24 35.23 26.10
C LEU A 604 8.69 33.84 25.90
N VAL A 605 8.43 33.15 26.98
CA VAL A 605 7.72 31.89 27.01
C VAL A 605 6.26 32.23 27.17
N TYR A 606 5.44 31.92 26.13
CA TYR A 606 4.02 32.08 26.22
C TYR A 606 3.34 30.77 26.63
N TYR A 607 2.39 30.91 27.48
CA TYR A 607 1.46 29.89 27.95
C TYR A 607 0.20 29.89 27.12
N GLU A 608 -0.38 28.72 26.96
CA GLU A 608 -1.62 28.53 26.25
C GLU A 608 -1.56 28.92 24.77
N ASN A 609 -1.39 27.96 23.94
CA ASN A 609 -1.34 27.99 22.49
C ASN A 609 -0.03 28.40 21.89
N ASP A 610 1.16 27.91 22.52
CA ASP A 610 2.00 28.66 22.22
C ASP A 610 3.32 28.53 21.83
N THR A 611 3.63 29.12 20.87
CA THR A 611 4.86 29.30 20.17
C THR A 611 5.85 30.01 21.07
N ILE A 612 6.88 29.36 21.48
CA ILE A 612 8.07 30.01 21.94
C ILE A 612 8.80 30.44 20.68
N THR A 613 8.86 31.74 20.46
CA THR A 613 9.74 32.31 19.46
C THR A 613 10.86 33.02 20.17
N PRO A 614 12.00 32.35 20.38
CA PRO A 614 13.23 33.08 20.53
C PRO A 614 13.53 33.74 19.20
N ALA A 615 14.12 34.92 19.20
CA ALA A 615 14.60 35.49 17.97
C ALA A 615 15.73 34.61 17.45
N GLY A 616 15.40 33.72 16.55
CA GLY A 616 16.36 32.84 15.92
C GLY A 616 15.83 31.42 15.75
N ASP A 617 15.77 30.60 16.77
CA ASP A 617 15.52 29.17 16.58
C ASP A 617 14.47 28.62 17.54
N THR A 618 13.61 27.77 17.00
CA THR A 618 12.64 27.04 17.80
C THR A 618 13.32 25.79 18.37
N ILE A 619 13.40 25.68 19.68
CA ILE A 619 13.89 24.47 20.33
C ILE A 619 12.70 23.52 20.51
N ILE A 620 12.81 22.31 20.00
CA ILE A 620 11.86 21.27 20.24
C ILE A 620 12.56 20.21 21.07
N ALA A 621 12.20 20.16 22.36
CA ALA A 621 12.71 19.15 23.25
C ALA A 621 11.63 18.70 24.23
N ARG A 622 11.36 17.40 24.28
CA ARG A 622 10.77 16.76 25.45
C ARG A 622 11.90 16.47 26.41
N ILE A 623 11.77 16.86 27.65
CA ILE A 623 12.74 16.58 28.68
C ILE A 623 12.13 15.53 29.59
N PRO A 624 12.68 14.32 29.61
CA PRO A 624 12.18 13.24 30.48
C PRO A 624 12.32 13.57 31.96
N ALA A 625 11.47 13.01 32.76
CA ALA A 625 11.64 13.02 34.21
C ALA A 625 13.00 12.41 34.61
N GLY A 626 13.71 13.07 35.51
CA GLY A 626 15.07 12.67 35.93
C GLY A 626 16.19 13.35 35.15
N SER A 627 15.89 14.05 34.07
CA SER A 627 16.88 14.83 33.33
C SER A 627 17.44 15.99 34.18
N GLU A 628 18.74 16.25 34.05
CA GLU A 628 19.36 17.43 34.61
C GLU A 628 19.48 18.51 33.54
N ILE A 629 18.97 19.70 33.84
CA ILE A 629 19.14 20.88 33.04
C ILE A 629 20.22 21.72 33.70
N GLN A 630 21.21 22.12 32.91
CA GLN A 630 22.27 23.01 33.38
C GLN A 630 22.11 24.39 32.70
N ILE A 631 22.02 25.38 33.52
CA ILE A 631 21.91 26.79 33.09
C ILE A 631 23.13 27.53 33.62
N ASP A 632 23.93 28.10 32.73
CA ASP A 632 25.07 28.93 33.13
C ASP A 632 24.58 30.36 33.41
N ALA A 633 24.60 30.72 34.68
CA ALA A 633 24.14 32.04 35.11
C ALA A 633 25.27 33.05 35.07
N ASP A 634 25.20 33.94 34.11
CA ASP A 634 25.96 35.21 34.09
C ASP A 634 27.45 35.10 34.39
N ASN A 635 28.32 34.76 33.51
CA ASN A 635 29.79 34.97 33.60
C ASN A 635 30.44 34.75 34.98
N ASN A 636 29.77 34.09 35.88
CA ASN A 636 30.14 33.99 37.31
C ASN A 636 30.26 32.54 37.80
N ASP A 637 30.68 31.60 37.02
CA ASP A 637 30.95 30.22 37.45
C ASP A 637 29.79 29.48 38.18
N TYR A 638 28.53 29.90 37.98
CA TYR A 638 27.37 29.21 38.51
C TYR A 638 26.64 28.42 37.42
N VAL A 639 26.76 27.14 37.52
CA VAL A 639 25.87 26.23 36.78
C VAL A 639 24.70 25.92 37.70
N LEU A 640 23.51 26.39 37.36
CA LEU A 640 22.27 25.95 37.98
C LEU A 640 21.90 24.59 37.39
N SER A 641 21.97 23.57 38.22
CA SER A 641 21.46 22.24 37.84
C SER A 641 20.04 22.10 38.38
N TYR A 642 19.12 21.74 37.51
CA TYR A 642 17.73 21.48 37.84
C TYR A 642 17.32 20.09 37.37
N THR A 643 16.85 19.26 38.30
CA THR A 643 16.34 17.94 37.96
C THR A 643 14.88 18.05 37.59
N VAL A 644 14.51 17.57 36.39
CA VAL A 644 13.14 17.55 35.91
C VAL A 644 12.35 16.48 36.67
N GLU A 645 11.29 16.85 37.37
CA GLU A 645 10.51 15.93 38.21
C GLU A 645 9.46 15.13 37.43
N GLU A 646 9.00 15.66 36.27
CA GLU A 646 8.03 14.99 35.39
C GLU A 646 8.44 15.26 33.95
N ASP A 647 7.97 14.41 33.04
CA ASP A 647 8.14 14.65 31.62
C ASP A 647 7.60 16.01 31.22
N ILE A 648 8.47 16.86 30.69
CA ILE A 648 8.12 18.21 30.28
C ILE A 648 8.07 18.27 28.77
N ASN A 649 6.90 18.56 28.21
CA ASN A 649 6.89 19.00 26.86
C ASN A 649 7.48 20.40 26.74
N PHE A 650 7.93 20.73 25.58
CA PHE A 650 8.63 21.95 25.28
C PHE A 650 7.98 23.22 25.89
N TYR A 651 6.66 23.35 25.82
CA TYR A 651 5.91 24.52 26.30
C TYR A 651 5.87 24.67 27.83
N SER A 652 6.02 23.60 28.57
CA SER A 652 6.02 23.65 30.03
C SER A 652 7.42 23.73 30.63
N TYR A 653 8.46 23.56 29.80
CA TYR A 653 9.82 23.51 30.26
C TYR A 653 10.27 24.77 31.04
N PHE A 654 10.09 25.93 30.44
CA PHE A 654 10.55 27.18 31.07
C PHE A 654 9.73 27.58 32.27
N GLN A 655 8.50 27.15 32.40
CA GLN A 655 7.69 27.41 33.58
C GLN A 655 8.16 26.67 34.80
N ARG A 656 8.71 25.47 34.65
CA ARG A 656 9.18 24.67 35.76
C ARG A 656 10.59 24.95 36.18
N LEU A 657 11.28 25.79 35.49
CA LEU A 657 12.58 26.32 35.90
C LEU A 657 12.45 27.29 37.09
N ASP A 658 11.26 27.87 37.29
CA ASP A 658 10.98 28.68 38.46
C ASP A 658 10.13 27.87 39.48
N PRO A 659 10.71 27.45 40.63
CA PRO A 659 9.98 26.71 41.67
C PRO A 659 8.79 27.48 42.27
N ASP A 660 8.77 28.80 42.12
CA ASP A 660 7.72 29.68 42.65
C ASP A 660 6.58 29.92 41.60
N SER A 661 6.55 29.21 40.52
CA SER A 661 5.52 29.28 39.45
C SER A 661 5.49 30.60 38.70
N ASN A 662 6.57 31.33 38.66
CA ASN A 662 6.70 32.51 37.80
C ASN A 662 7.28 32.12 36.46
N ILE A 663 6.85 32.80 35.40
CA ILE A 663 7.46 32.70 34.08
C ILE A 663 8.85 33.35 34.19
N LEU A 664 9.89 32.56 33.92
CA LEU A 664 11.26 33.12 33.85
C LEU A 664 11.40 33.84 32.51
N GLU A 665 11.73 35.12 32.57
CA GLU A 665 12.24 35.83 31.37
C GLU A 665 13.67 35.33 31.15
N PHE A 666 13.97 34.96 29.89
CA PHE A 666 15.31 34.46 29.54
C PHE A 666 16.42 35.51 29.77
N SER A 667 16.06 36.80 29.88
CA SER A 667 16.94 37.84 30.30
C SER A 667 17.46 37.68 31.73
N ASP A 668 16.79 36.89 32.56
CA ASP A 668 17.14 36.63 33.95
C ASP A 668 18.00 35.37 34.11
N ILE A 669 18.22 34.65 33.02
CA ILE A 669 19.00 33.42 32.96
C ILE A 669 20.17 33.68 31.99
N ALA A 670 21.26 33.07 32.28
CA ALA A 670 22.52 33.14 31.54
C ALA A 670 22.49 33.15 29.99
N ASP A 671 23.57 33.65 29.47
CA ASP A 671 23.80 33.73 28.03
C ASP A 671 23.88 32.36 27.32
N THR A 672 24.00 31.26 28.09
CA THR A 672 24.13 29.92 27.56
C THR A 672 23.33 28.92 28.41
N ALA A 673 22.39 28.23 27.84
CA ALA A 673 21.66 27.17 28.48
C ALA A 673 22.09 25.81 27.89
N PHE A 674 22.40 24.86 28.75
CA PHE A 674 22.60 23.48 28.34
C PHE A 674 21.29 22.75 28.50
N ILE A 675 20.72 22.30 27.39
CA ILE A 675 19.51 21.53 27.39
C ILE A 675 19.92 20.11 27.05
N GLN A 676 19.47 19.15 27.85
CA GLN A 676 19.62 17.74 27.50
C GLN A 676 18.92 17.54 26.15
N GLU A 677 19.70 17.15 25.14
CA GLU A 677 19.11 16.76 23.89
C GLU A 677 18.16 15.61 24.15
N LYS A 678 17.07 15.58 23.42
CA LYS A 678 16.11 14.50 23.51
C LYS A 678 16.79 13.15 23.47
N PRO A 679 16.21 12.16 24.16
CA PRO A 679 16.59 10.77 23.97
C PRO A 679 16.82 10.54 22.49
N GLN A 680 17.97 10.00 22.14
CA GLN A 680 18.35 9.87 20.76
C GLN A 680 17.46 8.84 20.09
N PHE A 681 16.53 9.37 19.38
CA PHE A 681 15.74 8.60 18.48
C PHE A 681 16.52 8.46 17.17
N MET A 682 16.55 7.27 16.62
CA MET A 682 17.23 7.00 15.37
C MET A 682 16.21 6.72 14.29
N PHE A 683 16.45 7.31 13.14
CA PHE A 683 15.62 7.07 11.97
C PHE A 683 16.52 6.55 10.85
N ALA A 684 16.21 5.38 10.35
CA ALA A 684 16.89 4.74 9.22
C ALA A 684 16.05 4.85 7.94
N ALA A 685 16.74 5.04 6.82
CA ALA A 685 16.16 4.95 5.48
C ALA A 685 17.11 4.21 4.54
N GLY A 686 16.57 3.30 3.72
CA GLY A 686 17.39 2.41 2.91
C GLY A 686 16.90 2.18 1.50
N TYR A 687 17.85 2.03 0.56
CA TYR A 687 17.65 1.60 -0.81
C TYR A 687 18.94 1.01 -1.40
N SER A 688 18.97 0.63 -2.69
CA SER A 688 20.11 -0.08 -3.32
C SER A 688 21.44 0.68 -3.27
N GLN A 689 21.44 1.97 -3.00
CA GLN A 689 22.65 2.78 -2.95
C GLN A 689 23.26 2.88 -1.56
N GLY A 690 22.52 2.47 -0.53
CA GLY A 690 22.98 2.41 0.85
C GLY A 690 21.87 2.60 1.86
N THR A 691 22.21 2.36 3.09
CA THR A 691 21.38 2.64 4.27
C THR A 691 21.89 3.89 4.96
N PHE A 692 20.99 4.79 5.26
CA PHE A 692 21.28 6.08 5.90
C PHE A 692 20.58 6.13 7.26
N VAL A 693 21.23 6.72 8.24
CA VAL A 693 20.69 6.90 9.59
C VAL A 693 20.86 8.36 10.00
N THR A 694 19.87 8.91 10.67
CA THR A 694 19.96 10.17 11.40
C THR A 694 19.63 9.94 12.87
N ARG A 695 20.33 10.64 13.74
CA ARG A 695 20.04 10.72 15.17
C ARG A 695 19.18 11.93 15.53
N GLN A 696 18.74 12.69 14.54
CA GLN A 696 17.98 13.93 14.71
C GLN A 696 16.62 13.90 13.97
N PRO A 697 15.81 12.83 14.08
CA PRO A 697 14.55 12.75 13.32
C PRO A 697 13.57 13.89 13.69
N TYR A 698 13.66 14.40 14.91
CA TYR A 698 12.76 15.45 15.43
C TYR A 698 13.31 16.88 15.30
N LYS A 699 14.48 17.04 14.70
CA LYS A 699 15.05 18.37 14.48
C LYS A 699 14.19 19.16 13.51
N THR A 700 13.59 20.25 13.96
CA THR A 700 12.73 21.12 13.14
C THR A 700 13.48 22.34 12.59
N ASN A 701 14.61 22.69 13.17
CA ASN A 701 15.49 23.73 12.66
C ASN A 701 16.42 23.19 11.59
N GLY A 702 16.03 23.35 10.32
CA GLY A 702 16.79 22.87 9.19
C GLY A 702 16.59 21.37 8.92
N VAL A 703 17.42 20.84 8.04
CA VAL A 703 17.37 19.44 7.62
C VAL A 703 18.17 18.57 8.59
N PRO A 704 17.65 17.43 9.06
CA PRO A 704 18.44 16.46 9.82
C PRO A 704 19.65 15.99 9.03
N GLN A 705 20.78 15.77 9.72
CA GLN A 705 21.95 15.19 9.08
C GLN A 705 21.78 13.66 8.99
N PHE A 706 21.93 13.12 7.79
CA PHE A 706 21.93 11.69 7.54
C PHE A 706 23.36 11.20 7.28
N PHE A 707 23.68 10.05 7.86
CA PHE A 707 24.96 9.37 7.72
C PHE A 707 24.78 8.08 6.91
N LEU A 708 25.64 7.84 5.93
CA LEU A 708 25.68 6.60 5.17
C LEU A 708 26.35 5.50 6.01
N VAL A 709 25.55 4.57 6.55
CA VAL A 709 26.05 3.54 7.49
C VAL A 709 26.38 2.21 6.82
N ASP A 710 25.75 1.88 5.69
CA ASP A 710 26.10 0.70 4.84
C ASP A 710 25.89 1.01 3.36
N ASN A 711 26.84 0.56 2.52
CA ASN A 711 26.76 0.60 1.07
C ASN A 711 27.41 -0.64 0.41
N GLN A 712 27.57 -1.71 1.17
CA GLN A 712 28.31 -2.90 0.70
C GLN A 712 27.43 -3.87 -0.09
N ASN A 713 26.10 -3.77 0.01
CA ASN A 713 25.19 -4.56 -0.79
C ASN A 713 24.48 -3.67 -1.82
N PRO A 714 24.69 -3.91 -3.13
CA PRO A 714 24.06 -3.11 -4.17
C PRO A 714 22.59 -3.49 -4.45
N SER A 715 22.05 -4.47 -3.72
CA SER A 715 20.66 -4.88 -3.83
C SER A 715 19.76 -3.89 -3.09
N GLN A 716 18.54 -3.75 -3.56
CA GLN A 716 17.52 -2.93 -2.93
C GLN A 716 17.29 -3.37 -1.48
N VAL A 717 17.22 -2.43 -0.56
CA VAL A 717 16.70 -2.63 0.81
C VAL A 717 15.19 -2.83 0.72
N THR A 718 14.68 -3.85 1.35
CA THR A 718 13.26 -4.25 1.29
C THR A 718 12.59 -4.31 2.66
N SER A 719 13.36 -4.28 3.73
CA SER A 719 12.86 -4.19 5.11
C SER A 719 13.96 -3.76 6.06
N MET A 720 13.62 -3.06 7.12
CA MET A 720 14.53 -2.70 8.21
C MET A 720 13.78 -2.76 9.55
N GLU A 721 14.49 -3.19 10.59
CA GLU A 721 13.97 -3.16 11.96
C GLU A 721 15.11 -2.95 12.96
N TRP A 722 14.85 -2.18 14.02
CA TRP A 722 15.77 -1.96 15.12
C TRP A 722 15.63 -3.01 16.22
N SER A 723 16.74 -3.32 16.91
CA SER A 723 16.64 -4.04 18.17
C SER A 723 15.97 -3.16 19.25
N PRO A 724 15.34 -3.78 20.29
CA PRO A 724 14.66 -3.02 21.34
C PRO A 724 15.54 -1.98 22.04
N ASP A 725 16.84 -2.27 22.21
CA ASP A 725 17.82 -1.37 22.81
C ASP A 725 18.45 -0.37 21.83
N GLY A 726 18.15 -0.49 20.54
CA GLY A 726 18.70 0.36 19.49
C GLY A 726 20.16 0.09 19.11
N ASP A 727 20.80 -0.95 19.66
CA ASP A 727 22.19 -1.25 19.34
C ASP A 727 22.36 -1.92 17.96
N HIS A 728 21.33 -2.61 17.48
CA HIS A 728 21.36 -3.30 16.21
C HIS A 728 20.29 -2.76 15.24
N LEU A 729 20.71 -2.55 13.98
CA LEU A 729 19.81 -2.36 12.84
C LEU A 729 19.90 -3.61 11.96
N TYR A 730 18.77 -4.28 11.80
CA TYR A 730 18.63 -5.39 10.86
C TYR A 730 18.16 -4.84 9.51
N ILE A 731 18.80 -5.27 8.41
CA ILE A 731 18.55 -4.79 7.06
C ILE A 731 18.32 -5.98 6.14
N GLY A 732 17.12 -6.11 5.64
CA GLY A 732 16.70 -7.10 4.66
C GLY A 732 16.85 -6.58 3.24
N TYR A 733 17.33 -7.44 2.35
CA TYR A 733 17.57 -7.09 0.95
C TYR A 733 16.76 -7.95 -0.01
N ARG A 734 16.45 -7.38 -1.18
CA ARG A 734 15.86 -8.10 -2.32
C ARG A 734 16.69 -9.34 -2.71
N SER A 735 17.98 -9.32 -2.49
CA SER A 735 18.88 -10.46 -2.76
C SER A 735 18.71 -11.65 -1.80
N GLY A 736 17.85 -11.54 -0.79
CA GLY A 736 17.67 -12.55 0.25
C GLY A 736 18.77 -12.55 1.32
N GLN A 737 19.58 -11.49 1.39
CA GLN A 737 20.52 -11.30 2.49
C GLN A 737 19.86 -10.54 3.64
N LEU A 738 20.17 -10.95 4.87
CA LEU A 738 19.92 -10.17 6.08
C LEU A 738 21.24 -9.74 6.66
N VAL A 739 21.39 -8.45 6.86
CA VAL A 739 22.55 -7.83 7.48
C VAL A 739 22.17 -7.32 8.85
N ARG A 740 23.01 -7.51 9.83
CA ARG A 740 22.96 -6.81 11.12
C ARG A 740 24.10 -5.79 11.14
N LEU A 741 23.78 -4.54 11.41
CA LEU A 741 24.72 -3.49 11.83
C LEU A 741 24.61 -3.35 13.34
N SER A 742 25.74 -3.38 14.04
CA SER A 742 25.80 -3.34 15.51
C SER A 742 26.64 -2.17 16.01
N ASN A 743 26.58 -1.89 17.31
CA ASN A 743 27.32 -0.85 18.03
C ASN A 743 26.75 0.57 17.81
N PHE A 744 25.46 0.69 17.52
CA PHE A 744 24.87 2.02 17.42
C PHE A 744 24.85 2.76 18.77
N ASN A 745 24.85 2.03 19.89
CA ASN A 745 24.94 2.62 21.21
C ASN A 745 26.31 3.25 21.51
N ASP A 746 27.34 2.86 20.78
CA ASP A 746 28.70 3.39 20.92
C ASP A 746 29.12 4.36 19.80
N ALA A 747 28.35 4.47 18.71
CA ALA A 747 28.67 5.28 17.53
C ALA A 747 27.84 6.58 17.52
N TRP A 748 28.46 7.71 17.76
CA TRP A 748 27.77 9.00 17.97
C TRP A 748 28.14 10.06 16.95
N THR A 749 29.41 10.08 16.53
CA THR A 749 29.93 11.11 15.65
C THR A 749 29.70 10.78 14.17
N GLU A 750 29.81 11.76 13.30
CA GLU A 750 29.76 11.57 11.85
C GLU A 750 30.81 10.55 11.39
N GLU A 751 32.04 10.64 11.93
CA GLU A 751 33.13 9.75 11.58
C GLU A 751 32.86 8.30 12.02
N GLU A 752 32.24 8.08 13.17
CA GLU A 752 31.87 6.75 13.68
C GLU A 752 30.71 6.12 12.91
N LEU A 753 29.79 6.91 12.42
CA LEU A 753 28.60 6.45 11.68
C LEU A 753 28.82 6.34 10.17
N THR A 754 29.75 7.11 9.58
CA THR A 754 29.91 7.14 8.13
C THR A 754 30.81 6.02 7.62
N VAL A 755 30.26 5.11 6.81
CA VAL A 755 31.00 4.00 6.20
C VAL A 755 32.20 4.50 5.38
N GLY A 756 33.37 3.90 5.64
CA GLY A 756 34.64 4.27 4.99
C GLY A 756 35.42 5.36 5.70
N SER A 757 34.89 5.94 6.78
CA SER A 757 35.64 6.78 7.70
C SER A 757 36.74 5.98 8.41
N ALA A 758 37.80 6.67 8.88
CA ALA A 758 38.89 6.03 9.62
C ALA A 758 38.44 5.55 11.02
N ASP A 759 37.49 6.22 11.59
CA ASP A 759 36.95 5.95 12.93
C ASP A 759 35.58 5.24 12.90
N PHE A 760 35.18 4.67 11.74
CA PHE A 760 33.94 3.94 11.59
C PHE A 760 33.80 2.85 12.64
N ALA A 761 32.76 2.95 13.49
CA ALA A 761 32.59 2.12 14.68
C ALA A 761 31.57 1.00 14.53
N LEU A 762 30.71 1.03 13.50
CA LEU A 762 29.67 0.04 13.33
C LEU A 762 30.23 -1.31 12.84
N GLU A 763 29.73 -2.38 13.40
CA GLU A 763 30.08 -3.73 13.00
C GLU A 763 29.01 -4.30 12.07
N ARG A 764 29.42 -4.75 10.87
CA ARG A 764 28.54 -5.33 9.87
C ARG A 764 28.66 -6.85 9.81
N ARG A 765 27.55 -7.56 9.95
CA ARG A 765 27.48 -9.01 9.80
C ARG A 765 26.37 -9.43 8.84
N VAL A 766 26.65 -10.34 7.91
CA VAL A 766 25.62 -11.05 7.16
C VAL A 766 25.20 -12.25 7.99
N ILE A 767 23.96 -12.27 8.48
CA ILE A 767 23.45 -13.30 9.39
C ILE A 767 22.49 -14.28 8.72
N HIS A 768 21.95 -13.92 7.55
CA HIS A 768 21.17 -14.81 6.68
C HIS A 768 21.51 -14.55 5.20
N SER A 769 21.39 -15.60 4.38
CA SER A 769 21.45 -15.51 2.92
C SER A 769 20.65 -16.66 2.33
N GLY A 770 19.69 -16.32 1.48
CA GLY A 770 18.76 -17.26 0.85
C GLY A 770 18.30 -16.77 -0.51
N SER A 771 17.27 -17.40 -1.05
CA SER A 771 16.56 -16.96 -2.26
C SER A 771 15.24 -16.29 -1.89
N GLY A 772 14.86 -15.28 -2.64
CA GLY A 772 13.68 -14.42 -2.39
C GLY A 772 14.03 -13.20 -1.55
N ALA A 773 13.28 -12.10 -1.75
CA ALA A 773 13.47 -10.87 -0.99
C ALA A 773 13.11 -11.09 0.48
N ILE A 774 13.86 -10.51 1.40
CA ILE A 774 13.42 -10.40 2.80
C ILE A 774 12.45 -9.23 2.86
N THR A 775 11.18 -9.55 2.98
CA THR A 775 10.09 -8.57 2.85
C THR A 775 9.71 -7.93 4.17
N ASP A 776 10.04 -8.57 5.29
CA ASP A 776 9.83 -8.02 6.62
C ASP A 776 10.77 -8.66 7.64
N ILE A 777 11.02 -7.94 8.72
CA ILE A 777 11.85 -8.35 9.85
C ILE A 777 11.08 -8.01 11.13
N GLU A 778 10.85 -8.99 11.96
CA GLU A 778 10.19 -8.82 13.26
C GLU A 778 11.12 -9.24 14.38
N VAL A 779 11.37 -8.34 15.30
CA VAL A 779 12.19 -8.58 16.49
C VAL A 779 11.29 -8.86 17.69
N ASP A 780 11.61 -9.86 18.50
CA ASP A 780 10.86 -10.18 19.70
C ASP A 780 11.06 -9.11 20.78
N TYR A 781 9.97 -8.48 21.21
CA TYR A 781 9.93 -7.47 22.25
C TYR A 781 9.41 -8.01 23.60
N SER A 782 9.10 -9.30 23.71
CA SER A 782 8.52 -9.91 24.91
C SER A 782 9.46 -9.89 26.11
N GLN A 783 10.78 -9.82 25.88
CA GLN A 783 11.80 -9.81 26.94
C GLN A 783 12.04 -8.43 27.57
N GLY A 784 11.41 -7.40 27.06
CA GLY A 784 11.58 -6.02 27.52
C GLY A 784 11.60 -5.04 26.36
N ARG A 785 10.67 -4.10 26.37
CA ARG A 785 10.50 -3.10 25.33
C ARG A 785 11.43 -1.94 25.56
N ASN A 786 12.64 -2.02 25.40
CA ASN A 786 13.73 -1.05 25.51
C ASN A 786 14.93 -1.63 26.28
N GLU A 787 14.94 -2.94 26.52
CA GLU A 787 16.02 -3.59 27.26
C GLU A 787 16.58 -4.75 26.45
N GLY A 788 17.87 -4.68 26.13
CA GLY A 788 18.60 -5.75 25.46
C GLY A 788 18.35 -5.85 23.94
N ALA A 789 19.22 -6.60 23.29
CA ALA A 789 19.25 -6.67 21.82
C ALA A 789 18.24 -7.63 21.23
N SER A 790 17.54 -8.39 21.99
CA SER A 790 16.73 -9.56 21.65
C SER A 790 17.41 -10.54 20.68
N GLU A 791 17.58 -11.77 21.12
CA GLU A 791 18.20 -12.84 20.30
C GLU A 791 17.22 -13.43 19.28
N ARG A 792 15.91 -13.29 19.51
CA ARG A 792 14.88 -13.86 18.67
C ARG A 792 14.41 -12.88 17.61
N VAL A 793 14.59 -13.26 16.35
CA VAL A 793 14.20 -12.47 15.17
C VAL A 793 13.51 -13.38 14.16
N ALA A 794 12.35 -12.97 13.65
CA ALA A 794 11.68 -13.59 12.52
C ALA A 794 11.89 -12.78 11.24
N ILE A 795 11.90 -13.46 10.11
CA ILE A 795 11.90 -12.84 8.79
C ILE A 795 10.83 -13.46 7.91
N SER A 796 10.18 -12.63 7.09
CA SER A 796 9.33 -13.09 5.99
C SER A 796 10.09 -13.04 4.66
N ILE A 797 9.76 -13.97 3.76
CA ILE A 797 10.42 -14.12 2.46
C ILE A 797 9.38 -14.08 1.34
N GLY A 798 9.52 -13.07 0.48
CA GLY A 798 8.71 -12.89 -0.72
C GLY A 798 9.03 -13.89 -1.83
N GLY A 799 8.37 -13.68 -2.96
CA GLY A 799 8.52 -14.49 -4.16
C GLY A 799 7.74 -15.80 -4.13
N TYR A 800 7.29 -16.20 -5.31
CA TYR A 800 6.67 -17.51 -5.50
C TYR A 800 7.71 -18.62 -5.49
N GLN A 801 7.30 -19.86 -5.20
CA GLN A 801 8.12 -21.06 -5.06
C GLN A 801 9.15 -20.98 -3.92
N GLY A 802 9.95 -22.01 -3.77
CA GLY A 802 10.82 -22.16 -2.60
C GLY A 802 10.07 -22.56 -1.33
N SER A 803 10.79 -22.84 -0.27
CA SER A 803 10.26 -23.15 1.07
C SER A 803 10.76 -22.13 2.09
N GLY A 804 10.22 -22.19 3.30
CA GLY A 804 10.71 -21.35 4.40
C GLY A 804 10.36 -19.89 4.22
N LYS A 805 9.09 -19.61 3.96
CA LYS A 805 8.61 -18.23 3.82
C LYS A 805 8.63 -17.44 5.12
N ILE A 806 8.52 -18.11 6.24
CA ILE A 806 8.78 -17.53 7.56
C ILE A 806 9.92 -18.29 8.20
N ARG A 807 10.93 -17.57 8.70
CA ARG A 807 12.10 -18.12 9.36
C ARG A 807 12.39 -17.41 10.65
N ILE A 808 12.85 -18.13 11.66
CA ILE A 808 13.19 -17.60 12.99
C ILE A 808 14.61 -17.97 13.36
N SER A 809 15.33 -17.02 13.95
CA SER A 809 16.61 -17.22 14.64
C SER A 809 16.45 -16.93 16.13
N GLU A 810 17.03 -17.77 16.98
CA GLU A 810 17.07 -17.60 18.45
C GLU A 810 18.41 -17.00 18.92
N VAL A 811 19.28 -16.59 17.99
CA VAL A 811 20.62 -16.06 18.28
C VAL A 811 21.00 -14.93 17.34
N ALA A 812 20.02 -14.20 16.81
CA ALA A 812 20.25 -13.20 15.76
C ALA A 812 21.15 -12.03 16.21
N ALA A 813 21.05 -11.61 17.48
CA ALA A 813 21.87 -10.53 18.02
C ALA A 813 23.34 -10.95 18.26
N SER A 814 23.58 -12.21 18.60
CA SER A 814 24.93 -12.69 18.96
C SER A 814 25.63 -13.50 17.86
N VAL A 815 24.91 -13.92 16.81
CA VAL A 815 25.49 -14.78 15.76
C VAL A 815 26.57 -14.05 14.95
N GLU A 816 27.67 -14.79 14.67
CA GLU A 816 28.83 -14.29 13.94
C GLU A 816 28.77 -14.54 12.42
N GLY A 817 27.75 -15.25 11.92
CA GLY A 817 27.65 -15.60 10.51
C GLY A 817 26.32 -16.26 10.13
N ILE A 818 26.24 -16.77 8.89
CA ILE A 818 25.05 -17.36 8.29
C ILE A 818 24.71 -18.72 8.94
N GLY A 819 23.42 -19.04 9.06
CA GLY A 819 22.96 -20.41 9.27
C GLY A 819 22.14 -20.68 10.54
N THR A 820 21.57 -19.66 11.15
CA THR A 820 20.76 -19.78 12.39
C THR A 820 19.26 -19.57 12.18
N PHE A 821 18.82 -19.21 10.98
CA PHE A 821 17.39 -19.01 10.68
C PHE A 821 16.74 -20.32 10.25
N GLU A 822 15.89 -20.85 11.10
CA GLU A 822 15.14 -22.08 10.86
C GLU A 822 13.83 -21.82 10.12
N ASP A 823 13.44 -22.76 9.23
CA ASP A 823 12.17 -22.72 8.51
C ASP A 823 11.03 -23.12 9.45
N VAL A 824 10.08 -22.23 9.68
CA VAL A 824 8.87 -22.47 10.49
C VAL A 824 7.58 -22.36 9.66
N TRP A 825 7.68 -22.29 8.31
CA TRP A 825 6.53 -22.21 7.41
C TRP A 825 5.97 -23.59 7.07
N ASN A 826 5.36 -24.27 8.06
CA ASN A 826 4.81 -25.62 7.92
C ASN A 826 3.34 -25.59 7.47
N VAL A 827 3.11 -25.14 6.25
CA VAL A 827 1.78 -25.09 5.60
C VAL A 827 1.54 -26.36 4.75
N PRO A 828 0.29 -26.64 4.33
CA PRO A 828 0.03 -27.68 3.33
C PRO A 828 0.89 -27.50 2.07
N SER A 829 1.30 -28.60 1.45
CA SER A 829 2.31 -28.64 0.36
C SER A 829 1.97 -27.72 -0.82
N GLU A 830 0.68 -27.48 -1.06
CA GLU A 830 0.19 -26.62 -2.11
C GLU A 830 0.46 -25.14 -1.88
N PHE A 831 0.75 -24.74 -0.61
CA PHE A 831 0.97 -23.34 -0.20
C PHE A 831 2.41 -23.05 0.24
N ILE A 832 3.29 -24.04 0.17
CA ILE A 832 4.70 -23.90 0.60
C ILE A 832 5.42 -22.74 -0.09
N GLY A 833 5.16 -22.55 -1.38
CA GLY A 833 5.75 -21.50 -2.21
C GLY A 833 4.93 -20.20 -2.29
N MET A 834 3.97 -19.98 -1.39
CA MET A 834 3.18 -18.74 -1.36
C MET A 834 4.03 -17.58 -0.81
N PRO A 835 4.11 -16.43 -1.48
CA PRO A 835 4.84 -15.28 -0.96
C PRO A 835 4.31 -14.84 0.40
N ALA A 836 5.21 -14.61 1.37
CA ALA A 836 4.93 -13.91 2.61
C ALA A 836 5.55 -12.51 2.53
N TYR A 837 4.82 -11.51 2.99
CA TYR A 837 5.21 -10.12 2.88
C TYR A 837 5.50 -9.48 4.22
N SER A 838 4.85 -9.94 5.27
CA SER A 838 5.04 -9.44 6.61
C SER A 838 4.85 -10.54 7.65
N VAL A 839 5.45 -10.37 8.81
CA VAL A 839 5.35 -11.30 9.95
C VAL A 839 5.27 -10.52 11.26
N VAL A 840 4.39 -10.93 12.15
CA VAL A 840 4.27 -10.41 13.51
C VAL A 840 4.48 -11.55 14.49
N MET A 841 5.29 -11.31 15.50
CA MET A 841 5.37 -12.11 16.72
C MET A 841 4.60 -11.40 17.82
N ASP A 842 3.68 -12.11 18.47
CA ASP A 842 2.88 -11.51 19.53
C ASP A 842 3.75 -11.05 20.70
N ILE A 843 3.49 -9.84 21.18
CA ILE A 843 4.32 -9.19 22.22
C ILE A 843 4.26 -9.88 23.59
N ASP A 844 3.21 -10.60 23.88
CA ASP A 844 3.02 -11.29 25.16
C ASP A 844 3.36 -12.79 25.07
N ASN A 845 3.21 -13.35 23.86
CA ASN A 845 3.56 -14.73 23.55
C ASN A 845 4.20 -14.87 22.16
N PRO A 846 5.54 -14.78 22.03
CA PRO A 846 6.22 -14.80 20.75
C PRO A 846 6.14 -16.15 19.99
N GLU A 847 5.53 -17.21 20.57
CA GLU A 847 5.19 -18.44 19.85
C GLU A 847 3.96 -18.26 18.95
N ILE A 848 3.17 -17.21 19.18
CA ILE A 848 2.06 -16.81 18.32
C ILE A 848 2.60 -15.97 17.18
N LEU A 849 2.32 -16.40 15.93
CA LEU A 849 2.77 -15.76 14.72
C LEU A 849 1.59 -15.41 13.82
N LEU A 850 1.63 -14.22 13.21
CA LEU A 850 0.77 -13.85 12.09
C LEU A 850 1.64 -13.59 10.88
N ALA A 851 1.22 -14.06 9.70
CA ALA A 851 1.92 -13.82 8.44
C ALA A 851 0.97 -13.16 7.43
N GLY A 852 1.35 -11.97 6.94
CA GLY A 852 0.73 -11.32 5.80
C GLY A 852 1.24 -11.95 4.49
N THR A 853 0.34 -12.40 3.64
CA THR A 853 0.66 -13.15 2.43
C THR A 853 -0.02 -12.57 1.19
N GLU A 854 0.27 -13.13 0.02
CA GLU A 854 -0.43 -12.79 -1.24
C GLU A 854 -1.95 -13.03 -1.16
N TYR A 855 -2.40 -13.93 -0.28
CA TYR A 855 -3.82 -14.32 -0.18
C TYR A 855 -4.37 -14.19 1.24
N GLY A 856 -4.05 -13.07 1.89
CA GLY A 856 -4.56 -12.74 3.22
C GLY A 856 -3.59 -13.12 4.34
N ILE A 857 -4.15 -13.35 5.53
CA ILE A 857 -3.42 -13.54 6.77
C ILE A 857 -3.46 -15.00 7.20
N TRP A 858 -2.30 -15.52 7.62
CA TRP A 858 -2.14 -16.83 8.22
C TRP A 858 -1.69 -16.71 9.67
N TYR A 859 -2.12 -17.65 10.49
CA TYR A 859 -1.91 -17.70 11.91
C TYR A 859 -1.24 -19.01 12.33
N SER A 860 -0.30 -18.94 13.24
CA SER A 860 0.26 -20.06 13.99
C SER A 860 0.21 -19.74 15.49
N GLY A 861 -0.23 -20.67 16.30
CA GLY A 861 -0.23 -20.57 17.78
C GLY A 861 0.81 -21.49 18.43
N ASP A 862 1.73 -22.07 17.64
CA ASP A 862 2.67 -23.12 18.05
C ASP A 862 4.05 -22.93 17.44
N ASN A 863 4.53 -21.69 17.36
CA ASN A 863 5.84 -21.33 16.84
C ASN A 863 6.08 -21.79 15.39
N GLY A 864 5.02 -21.79 14.57
CA GLY A 864 5.09 -22.17 13.15
C GLY A 864 5.08 -23.69 12.92
N GLU A 865 4.83 -24.52 13.94
CA GLU A 865 4.67 -25.97 13.72
C GLU A 865 3.43 -26.26 12.87
N THR A 866 2.36 -25.46 13.04
CA THR A 866 1.16 -25.53 12.18
C THR A 866 0.65 -24.14 11.84
N TRP A 867 0.11 -24.01 10.63
CA TRP A 867 -0.48 -22.76 10.14
C TRP A 867 -1.92 -22.96 9.68
N SER A 868 -2.73 -21.95 9.90
CA SER A 868 -4.11 -21.90 9.45
C SER A 868 -4.47 -20.52 8.91
N GLU A 869 -5.44 -20.47 8.00
CA GLU A 869 -5.96 -19.20 7.48
C GLU A 869 -6.70 -18.43 8.57
N ALA A 870 -6.45 -17.13 8.66
CA ALA A 870 -7.00 -16.23 9.67
C ALA A 870 -7.78 -15.04 9.08
N ASN A 871 -8.40 -15.21 7.91
CA ASN A 871 -9.23 -14.20 7.25
C ASN A 871 -10.68 -14.31 7.73
N ASN A 872 -10.99 -13.76 8.91
CA ASN A 872 -12.32 -13.77 9.50
C ASN A 872 -12.87 -12.35 9.67
N GLY A 873 -14.16 -12.21 9.91
CA GLY A 873 -14.82 -10.92 10.03
C GLY A 873 -14.97 -10.22 8.68
N GLU A 874 -14.52 -8.99 8.58
CA GLU A 874 -14.58 -8.19 7.34
C GLU A 874 -13.38 -8.43 6.41
N MET A 875 -12.38 -9.22 6.84
CA MET A 875 -11.17 -9.50 6.07
C MET A 875 -11.44 -10.46 4.94
N VAL A 876 -10.89 -10.16 3.77
CA VAL A 876 -10.97 -10.99 2.58
C VAL A 876 -9.58 -11.35 2.07
N ARG A 877 -9.48 -12.36 1.20
CA ARG A 877 -8.21 -12.80 0.59
C ARG A 877 -7.71 -11.77 -0.42
N VAL A 878 -6.89 -10.85 0.03
CA VAL A 878 -6.14 -9.89 -0.79
C VAL A 878 -4.70 -9.85 -0.29
N PRO A 879 -3.74 -9.36 -1.07
CA PRO A 879 -2.37 -9.22 -0.58
C PRO A 879 -2.30 -8.34 0.66
N VAL A 880 -1.60 -8.82 1.69
CA VAL A 880 -1.32 -8.08 2.92
C VAL A 880 0.16 -7.78 2.94
N PHE A 881 0.52 -6.54 2.63
CA PHE A 881 1.91 -6.16 2.48
C PHE A 881 2.56 -5.77 3.79
N ASP A 882 1.78 -5.25 4.74
CA ASP A 882 2.31 -4.82 6.01
C ASP A 882 1.39 -5.23 7.18
N LEU A 883 1.95 -5.89 8.16
CA LEU A 883 1.33 -6.24 9.44
C LEU A 883 2.17 -5.63 10.55
N ARG A 884 1.55 -4.89 11.45
CA ARG A 884 2.25 -4.30 12.59
C ARG A 884 1.42 -4.44 13.86
N GLN A 885 2.09 -4.80 14.96
CA GLN A 885 1.47 -4.86 16.29
C GLN A 885 1.90 -3.67 17.14
N GLN A 886 0.98 -3.11 17.93
CA GLN A 886 1.34 -2.13 18.95
C GLN A 886 2.11 -2.81 20.09
N LYS A 887 3.41 -2.47 20.17
CA LYS A 887 4.36 -3.11 21.10
C LYS A 887 4.52 -2.34 22.42
N ARG A 888 3.85 -1.22 22.63
CA ARG A 888 3.97 -0.41 23.85
C ARG A 888 3.03 -0.90 24.94
N GLU A 889 3.46 -0.64 26.16
CA GLU A 889 2.75 -1.06 27.37
C GLU A 889 1.35 -0.45 27.49
N PRO A 890 0.35 -1.18 28.03
CA PRO A 890 -1.05 -0.76 28.05
C PRO A 890 -1.31 0.55 28.81
N TRP A 891 -0.43 0.92 29.73
CA TRP A 891 -0.54 2.22 30.43
C TRP A 891 0.00 3.41 29.64
N ASN A 892 0.69 3.15 28.55
CA ASN A 892 1.23 4.20 27.69
C ASN A 892 0.38 4.45 26.44
N VAL A 893 -0.45 3.48 26.04
CA VAL A 893 -1.20 3.53 24.78
C VAL A 893 -2.61 2.96 24.96
N SER A 894 -3.54 3.37 24.11
CA SER A 894 -4.92 2.86 24.13
C SER A 894 -5.13 1.61 23.27
N ASN A 895 -4.13 1.24 22.48
CA ASN A 895 -4.19 0.17 21.47
C ASN A 895 -3.09 -0.89 21.65
N ASN A 896 -2.59 -1.07 22.87
CA ASN A 896 -1.59 -2.11 23.16
C ASN A 896 -2.02 -3.47 22.60
N GLY A 897 -1.07 -4.18 21.95
CA GLY A 897 -1.28 -5.51 21.38
C GLY A 897 -2.21 -5.57 20.16
N VAL A 898 -2.87 -4.48 19.79
CA VAL A 898 -3.69 -4.42 18.55
C VAL A 898 -2.79 -4.65 17.35
N VAL A 899 -3.21 -5.53 16.45
CA VAL A 899 -2.54 -5.76 15.15
C VAL A 899 -3.28 -5.01 14.05
N TYR A 900 -2.53 -4.31 13.23
CA TYR A 900 -3.00 -3.58 12.06
C TYR A 900 -2.50 -4.28 10.80
N ALA A 901 -3.34 -4.31 9.75
CA ALA A 901 -3.03 -4.93 8.48
C ALA A 901 -3.26 -3.94 7.34
N GLY A 902 -2.19 -3.58 6.64
CA GLY A 902 -2.24 -2.81 5.40
C GLY A 902 -2.41 -3.75 4.20
N THR A 903 -3.52 -3.62 3.49
CA THR A 903 -3.84 -4.49 2.36
C THR A 903 -3.67 -3.78 1.03
N HIS A 904 -3.35 -4.55 0.01
CA HIS A 904 -3.24 -4.03 -1.35
C HIS A 904 -4.53 -4.24 -2.13
N GLY A 905 -5.55 -3.39 -1.82
CA GLY A 905 -6.84 -3.36 -2.51
C GLY A 905 -8.08 -3.39 -1.63
N ARG A 906 -7.93 -3.46 -0.31
CA ARG A 906 -9.07 -3.45 0.63
C ARG A 906 -8.86 -2.55 1.84
N GLY A 907 -7.98 -1.56 1.72
CA GLY A 907 -7.73 -0.62 2.82
C GLY A 907 -7.00 -1.24 3.99
N ILE A 908 -7.29 -0.76 5.19
CA ILE A 908 -6.65 -1.15 6.43
C ILE A 908 -7.64 -1.91 7.31
N TYR A 909 -7.13 -2.94 7.99
CA TYR A 909 -7.86 -3.70 8.99
C TYR A 909 -7.13 -3.68 10.33
N LYS A 910 -7.85 -3.93 11.41
CA LYS A 910 -7.28 -4.16 12.73
C LYS A 910 -7.93 -5.35 13.41
N THR A 911 -7.20 -5.98 14.31
CA THR A 911 -7.73 -6.96 15.25
C THR A 911 -7.15 -6.73 16.65
N ASN A 912 -7.96 -6.92 17.65
CA ASN A 912 -7.55 -6.92 19.06
C ASN A 912 -7.59 -8.33 19.67
N TYR A 913 -7.61 -9.35 18.83
CA TYR A 913 -7.68 -10.75 19.21
C TYR A 913 -6.57 -11.17 20.18
N LEU A 914 -5.34 -10.70 19.93
CA LEU A 914 -4.19 -11.03 20.77
C LEU A 914 -4.27 -10.41 22.18
N LEU A 915 -5.21 -9.51 22.41
CA LEU A 915 -5.55 -8.98 23.76
C LEU A 915 -6.51 -9.88 24.55
N THR A 916 -7.15 -10.86 23.92
CA THR A 916 -8.02 -11.79 24.59
C THR A 916 -7.22 -13.03 24.97
N PRO A 917 -7.14 -13.42 26.24
CA PRO A 917 -6.48 -14.67 26.62
C PRO A 917 -7.16 -15.82 25.85
N THR A 918 -6.44 -16.42 24.90
CA THR A 918 -6.89 -17.60 24.22
C THR A 918 -6.93 -18.76 25.20
N SER A 919 -8.12 -19.22 25.50
CA SER A 919 -8.46 -20.40 26.30
C SER A 919 -7.76 -20.52 27.67
N VAL A 920 -8.52 -20.35 28.67
CA VAL A 920 -8.33 -21.16 29.85
C VAL A 920 -8.46 -22.62 29.41
N GLU A 921 -7.37 -23.31 29.12
CA GLU A 921 -7.32 -24.76 29.33
C GLU A 921 -7.74 -24.97 30.77
N ASP A 922 -8.68 -25.87 30.99
CA ASP A 922 -9.24 -26.23 32.28
C ASP A 922 -8.19 -26.18 33.43
N ILE A 923 -7.96 -24.98 33.96
CA ILE A 923 -7.34 -24.86 35.28
C ILE A 923 -8.49 -25.08 36.25
N THR A 924 -8.51 -26.25 36.82
CA THR A 924 -9.33 -26.66 37.91
C THR A 924 -9.51 -25.53 38.92
N ASP A 925 -10.75 -25.02 39.05
CA ASP A 925 -11.29 -24.31 40.20
C ASP A 925 -10.38 -23.33 40.97
N GLU A 926 -9.68 -22.40 40.29
CA GLU A 926 -9.20 -21.20 40.96
C GLU A 926 -10.15 -20.04 40.67
N VAL A 927 -10.75 -19.48 41.70
CA VAL A 927 -11.65 -18.32 41.61
C VAL A 927 -10.89 -17.16 40.93
N PRO A 928 -11.44 -16.51 39.88
CA PRO A 928 -10.79 -15.39 39.24
C PRO A 928 -10.32 -14.34 40.23
N VAL A 929 -9.07 -13.90 40.11
CA VAL A 929 -8.48 -12.94 41.05
C VAL A 929 -9.23 -11.62 41.03
N LEU A 930 -9.75 -11.23 39.85
CA LEU A 930 -10.47 -9.98 39.66
C LEU A 930 -11.69 -10.16 38.73
N ASN A 931 -12.90 -9.90 39.19
CA ASN A 931 -14.15 -9.88 38.45
C ASN A 931 -14.69 -8.46 38.28
N GLU A 932 -15.48 -8.25 37.28
CA GLU A 932 -16.30 -7.12 36.90
C GLU A 932 -16.09 -5.77 37.64
N LEU A 933 -15.35 -4.84 37.03
CA LEU A 933 -15.11 -3.50 37.54
C LEU A 933 -16.28 -2.58 37.16
N LYS A 934 -16.82 -1.85 38.11
CA LYS A 934 -17.96 -0.92 37.92
C LYS A 934 -17.71 0.42 38.56
N VAL A 935 -18.25 1.49 37.97
CA VAL A 935 -18.28 2.82 38.61
C VAL A 935 -19.73 3.24 38.82
N PHE A 936 -20.07 3.65 40.04
CA PHE A 936 -21.40 4.14 40.34
C PHE A 936 -21.38 5.30 41.34
N PRO A 937 -22.31 6.29 41.22
CA PRO A 937 -23.21 6.43 40.06
C PRO A 937 -22.44 6.75 38.76
N ASN A 938 -22.91 6.26 37.64
CA ASN A 938 -22.44 6.63 36.34
C ASN A 938 -23.65 7.09 35.48
N PRO A 939 -23.78 8.35 35.10
CA PRO A 939 -22.81 9.45 35.21
C PRO A 939 -22.51 9.92 36.67
N VAL A 940 -21.25 10.39 36.81
CA VAL A 940 -20.73 10.93 38.09
C VAL A 940 -20.95 12.45 38.12
N THR A 941 -21.43 12.99 39.24
CA THR A 941 -21.62 14.45 39.39
C THR A 941 -20.62 15.09 40.33
N SER A 942 -20.13 14.38 41.34
CA SER A 942 -19.10 14.83 42.26
C SER A 942 -18.32 13.69 42.86
N ARG A 943 -19.01 12.70 43.47
CA ARG A 943 -18.38 11.53 44.10
C ARG A 943 -18.95 10.27 43.49
N ALA A 944 -18.10 9.27 43.37
CA ALA A 944 -18.47 7.93 42.94
C ALA A 944 -17.61 6.88 43.62
N SER A 945 -18.07 5.62 43.55
CA SER A 945 -17.35 4.47 44.03
C SER A 945 -17.01 3.54 42.86
N ILE A 946 -15.83 2.98 42.90
CA ILE A 946 -15.37 1.93 42.00
C ILE A 946 -15.58 0.62 42.75
N SER A 947 -16.42 -0.27 42.20
CA SER A 947 -16.74 -1.57 42.79
C SER A 947 -16.10 -2.70 41.99
N PHE A 948 -15.52 -3.69 42.68
CA PHE A 948 -14.86 -4.86 42.10
C PHE A 948 -14.90 -6.06 43.03
N ASP A 949 -14.76 -7.25 42.50
CA ASP A 949 -14.62 -8.48 43.28
C ASP A 949 -13.16 -8.93 43.30
N LEU A 950 -12.65 -9.31 44.44
CA LEU A 950 -11.28 -9.74 44.64
C LEU A 950 -11.26 -11.18 45.18
N GLY A 951 -10.78 -12.15 44.38
CA GLY A 951 -10.78 -13.57 44.73
C GLY A 951 -9.79 -13.95 45.84
N THR A 952 -8.66 -13.24 45.91
CA THR A 952 -7.62 -13.45 46.93
C THR A 952 -7.20 -12.12 47.55
N THR A 953 -6.60 -12.15 48.76
CA THR A 953 -6.02 -10.93 49.33
C THR A 953 -4.79 -10.51 48.55
N ALA A 954 -4.79 -9.30 47.98
CA ALA A 954 -3.74 -8.79 47.14
C ALA A 954 -3.49 -7.28 47.33
N ASP A 955 -2.35 -6.81 46.87
CA ASP A 955 -2.09 -5.39 46.67
C ASP A 955 -2.79 -4.96 45.39
N ILE A 956 -3.39 -3.77 45.38
CA ILE A 956 -4.13 -3.25 44.23
C ILE A 956 -3.58 -1.88 43.82
N GLU A 957 -3.59 -1.63 42.56
CA GLU A 957 -3.29 -0.35 41.96
C GLU A 957 -4.48 0.09 41.07
N LEU A 958 -4.92 1.32 41.22
CA LEU A 958 -6.08 1.83 40.53
C LEU A 958 -5.71 3.16 39.86
N TYR A 959 -5.99 3.28 38.60
CA TYR A 959 -5.67 4.45 37.78
C TYR A 959 -6.94 4.98 37.13
N ILE A 960 -7.11 6.30 37.12
CA ILE A 960 -8.19 6.99 36.39
C ILE A 960 -7.58 7.85 35.33
N TYR A 961 -7.98 7.60 34.07
CA TYR A 961 -7.57 8.33 32.90
C TYR A 961 -8.72 9.13 32.31
N SER A 962 -8.44 10.27 31.73
CA SER A 962 -9.34 10.91 30.76
C SER A 962 -9.40 10.08 29.47
N ILE A 963 -10.43 10.30 28.66
CA ILE A 963 -10.60 9.53 27.39
C ILE A 963 -9.45 9.71 26.39
N ASP A 964 -8.70 10.78 26.50
CA ASP A 964 -7.49 11.09 25.74
C ASP A 964 -6.22 10.46 26.34
N GLY A 965 -6.35 9.55 27.29
CA GLY A 965 -5.26 8.76 27.88
C GLY A 965 -4.45 9.45 28.98
N ARG A 966 -4.76 10.70 29.33
CA ARG A 966 -4.04 11.41 30.39
C ARG A 966 -4.43 10.85 31.76
N LEU A 967 -3.44 10.45 32.57
CA LEU A 967 -3.64 10.07 33.98
C LEU A 967 -4.21 11.24 34.78
N ILE A 968 -5.32 11.01 35.44
CA ILE A 968 -6.01 11.97 36.32
C ILE A 968 -5.73 11.72 37.77
N GLU A 969 -5.79 10.46 38.18
CA GLU A 969 -5.62 10.06 39.59
C GLU A 969 -5.14 8.62 39.66
N ALA A 970 -4.29 8.33 40.66
CA ALA A 970 -3.78 6.99 40.94
C ALA A 970 -3.90 6.69 42.44
N PHE A 971 -4.31 5.45 42.75
CA PHE A 971 -4.45 4.93 44.07
C PHE A 971 -3.68 3.64 44.23
N GLN A 972 -2.99 3.46 45.35
CA GLN A 972 -2.35 2.18 45.71
C GLN A 972 -2.81 1.77 47.08
N GLU A 973 -3.34 0.56 47.20
CA GLU A 973 -3.70 -0.02 48.52
C GLU A 973 -3.03 -1.39 48.70
N GLN A 974 -2.34 -1.54 49.82
CA GLN A 974 -1.65 -2.78 50.18
C GLN A 974 -2.55 -3.72 50.97
N ARG A 975 -2.54 -5.02 50.65
CA ARG A 975 -3.25 -6.09 51.32
C ARG A 975 -4.76 -5.87 51.43
N VAL A 976 -5.39 -5.52 50.30
CA VAL A 976 -6.87 -5.52 50.23
C VAL A 976 -7.36 -6.96 50.36
N GLY A 977 -8.25 -7.18 51.32
CA GLY A 977 -8.77 -8.52 51.61
C GLY A 977 -9.68 -9.03 50.50
N ALA A 978 -9.64 -10.33 50.18
CA ALA A 978 -10.58 -10.99 49.30
C ALA A 978 -12.04 -10.68 49.68
N GLY A 979 -12.92 -10.59 48.68
CA GLY A 979 -14.34 -10.36 48.88
C GLY A 979 -15.03 -9.84 47.62
N VAL A 980 -16.35 -9.98 47.58
CA VAL A 980 -17.22 -9.44 46.55
C VAL A 980 -17.57 -7.99 46.88
N ASP A 981 -17.84 -7.21 45.84
CA ASP A 981 -18.32 -5.83 45.93
C ASP A 981 -17.40 -4.90 46.79
N ARG A 982 -16.09 -5.07 46.63
CA ARG A 982 -15.12 -4.15 47.24
C ARG A 982 -15.29 -2.78 46.60
N GLN A 983 -15.15 -1.72 47.43
CA GLN A 983 -15.40 -0.35 46.97
C GLN A 983 -14.25 0.57 47.32
N ILE A 984 -13.88 1.42 46.35
CA ILE A 984 -12.97 2.53 46.51
C ILE A 984 -13.73 3.80 46.12
N ASP A 985 -13.81 4.75 47.02
CA ASP A 985 -14.48 6.02 46.76
C ASP A 985 -13.48 7.05 46.21
N PHE A 986 -13.91 7.81 45.23
CA PHE A 986 -13.14 8.92 44.65
C PHE A 986 -13.97 10.18 44.46
N ASP A 987 -13.32 11.34 44.46
CA ASP A 987 -13.98 12.62 44.30
C ASP A 987 -13.66 13.24 42.91
N ALA A 988 -14.63 13.20 42.03
CA ALA A 988 -14.54 13.73 40.68
C ALA A 988 -14.97 15.23 40.61
N SER A 989 -15.04 15.95 41.70
CA SER A 989 -15.48 17.35 41.73
C SER A 989 -14.59 18.28 40.93
N ASP A 990 -13.31 17.93 40.82
CA ASP A 990 -12.31 18.68 40.04
C ASP A 990 -12.13 18.17 38.60
N TYR A 991 -12.77 17.04 38.24
CA TYR A 991 -12.67 16.50 36.87
C TYR A 991 -13.48 17.34 35.91
N SER A 992 -12.98 17.48 34.70
CA SER A 992 -13.72 18.12 33.60
C SER A 992 -14.94 17.28 33.19
N ILE A 993 -15.96 17.90 32.60
CA ILE A 993 -17.10 17.16 32.03
C ILE A 993 -16.54 16.35 30.86
N GLY A 994 -16.77 15.03 30.85
CA GLY A 994 -16.26 14.15 29.82
C GLY A 994 -16.33 12.67 30.17
N GLN A 995 -15.75 11.85 29.32
CA GLN A 995 -15.59 10.42 29.55
C GLN A 995 -14.24 10.13 30.18
N TYR A 996 -14.21 9.11 31.03
CA TYR A 996 -13.05 8.65 31.77
C TYR A 996 -12.99 7.13 31.77
N ILE A 997 -11.80 6.60 31.93
CA ILE A 997 -11.50 5.17 32.04
C ILE A 997 -10.89 4.96 33.42
N VAL A 998 -11.39 3.99 34.19
CA VAL A 998 -10.74 3.50 35.37
C VAL A 998 -10.12 2.15 35.03
N GLN A 999 -8.89 1.95 35.47
CA GLN A 999 -8.17 0.67 35.41
C GLN A 999 -7.80 0.23 36.81
N LEU A 1000 -8.02 -1.05 37.12
CA LEU A 1000 -7.63 -1.69 38.37
C LEU A 1000 -6.67 -2.84 38.05
N ARG A 1001 -5.51 -2.83 38.68
CA ARG A 1001 -4.48 -3.86 38.59
C ARG A 1001 -4.34 -4.60 39.90
N VAL A 1002 -4.18 -5.93 39.80
CA VAL A 1002 -3.96 -6.83 40.96
C VAL A 1002 -2.87 -7.84 40.56
N GLY A 1003 -1.63 -7.59 40.94
CA GLY A 1003 -0.49 -8.37 40.43
C GLY A 1003 -0.36 -8.20 38.95
N ASP A 1004 -0.48 -9.30 38.20
CA ASP A 1004 -0.45 -9.29 36.73
C ASP A 1004 -1.85 -9.16 36.07
N ASP A 1005 -2.93 -9.26 36.88
CA ASP A 1005 -4.30 -9.15 36.42
C ASP A 1005 -4.77 -7.69 36.42
N TRP A 1006 -5.46 -7.28 35.38
CA TRP A 1006 -6.07 -5.96 35.30
C TRP A 1006 -7.47 -5.98 34.70
N ASN A 1007 -8.28 -4.97 35.02
CA ASN A 1007 -9.63 -4.80 34.48
C ASN A 1007 -9.93 -3.30 34.34
N SER A 1008 -10.79 -2.92 33.36
CA SER A 1008 -11.14 -1.52 33.12
C SER A 1008 -12.63 -1.27 33.00
N ALA A 1009 -13.08 -0.06 33.39
CA ALA A 1009 -14.45 0.37 33.19
C ALA A 1009 -14.50 1.84 32.74
N LYS A 1010 -15.48 2.19 31.92
CA LYS A 1010 -15.72 3.57 31.50
C LYS A 1010 -16.79 4.25 32.33
N PHE A 1011 -16.60 5.53 32.64
CA PHE A 1011 -17.60 6.36 33.30
C PHE A 1011 -17.64 7.78 32.70
N VAL A 1012 -18.74 8.49 32.99
CA VAL A 1012 -18.98 9.84 32.46
C VAL A 1012 -19.12 10.81 33.64
N VAL A 1013 -18.38 11.89 33.61
CA VAL A 1013 -18.53 13.01 34.55
C VAL A 1013 -19.48 14.04 33.93
N THR A 1014 -20.50 14.42 34.68
CA THR A 1014 -21.49 15.45 34.33
C THR A 1014 -21.66 16.42 35.49
N ARG A 1015 -22.07 17.63 35.21
CA ARG A 1015 -22.41 18.64 36.21
C ARG A 1015 -23.84 19.09 36.09
#